data_1300ada2e0054c618d00dc45074dfe52
#
_entry.id   1300ada2e0054c618d00dc45074dfe52
#
_cell.length_a   1.000
_cell.length_b   1.000
_cell.length_c   1.000
_cell.angle_alpha   90.00
_cell.angle_beta   90.00
_cell.angle_gamma   90.00
#
_symmetry.space_group_name_H-M   'P 1'
#
loop_
_entity.id
_entity.type
_entity.pdbx_description
1 polymer ?
#
loop_
_entity_poly.entity_id
_entity_poly.type
_entity_poly.pdbx_seq_one_letter_code
_entity_poly.pdbx_strand_id
1 'polypeptide(L)'
;MTQGNKQAKRVLIYMNKPHTLVDGERRDISEDPEVTPYIKNGHVMIPVDFFASVCGAEVIVQNNAASLQTEKNNVICPVEKGRGGVLYTGLEALCKTFGLYYHEETNGLACFSTEPLDDFFDWSKNFRELRKILASFMFDEVTGEELTGIIRKRYPDNAHPRLMLTKEKVGYLKNAVKSGDPVYGKIYHDLKKRADAALQSQPSQYEIRDGIRLAYVCQENRDRILPCAFMYQLTGEDKYAECAYETMLVCAEFRDWNPFHFLDVGTMAGGMGLGYDWIYDWMNDDQRRIIRRAIIEKGFAPYMEDLDGLPRNRSWNWRGDLFDNWCMIIAGECIAGLAICDELEGYDLVCSERAMQYSLIDMGKAIMLFAPYGAYEEGPGYWDYGMYHYVLCIKSLMTATGRDFGYVDVPGMSMTNRYLMAVNGSVSQFSYHDMARCGSHYPSQMMFLADYFHKFGEGNPRAVQIMNTEYLSEDEAVNDMILYRPEFSAEKPDQTLLDICLPISEIAVFRTGYGRNDTYFGFHCDDPIGGDGHDHMDGGSFVMDSQGESFFIDLGSDSYLLPDYYSTYRTRAEGHNTVVFNPGKSWDQRFGGTARISEFGSDKNGGYAVGDLTEAYDRDIGITAFHRRVEFDRNTRDVAVKDSIHIDGTAEMWWFAHTPAEIKVDGSGKSAVLTLNGKKLYAAIREGEGAYFTVMDAHPLPTSPTVPGQADNAGIRKLAIHIEKCSGIELCVTFSETGEKI
;
A
#
# COMPACT_ATOMS: atom_id res chain seq x y z
N MET A 1 -9.11 -47.51 21.89
CA MET A 1 -9.27 -46.42 22.85
C MET A 1 -9.71 -45.23 22.05
N THR A 2 -11.01 -44.91 22.09
CA THR A 2 -11.57 -43.72 21.41
C THR A 2 -11.01 -42.49 22.10
N GLN A 3 -10.22 -41.70 21.36
CA GLN A 3 -9.90 -40.32 21.76
C GLN A 3 -11.25 -39.59 21.88
N GLY A 4 -11.65 -39.26 23.10
CA GLY A 4 -12.83 -38.43 23.32
C GLY A 4 -12.66 -37.13 22.52
N ASN A 5 -13.59 -36.81 21.63
CA ASN A 5 -13.65 -35.58 20.88
C ASN A 5 -13.63 -34.40 21.87
N LYS A 6 -12.47 -33.76 22.02
CA LYS A 6 -12.34 -32.56 22.85
C LYS A 6 -12.93 -31.42 22.03
N GLN A 7 -13.89 -30.68 22.61
CA GLN A 7 -14.45 -29.48 21.97
C GLN A 7 -13.31 -28.51 21.62
N ALA A 8 -13.28 -28.02 20.38
CA ALA A 8 -12.36 -27.02 19.95
C ALA A 8 -12.55 -25.70 20.73
N LYS A 9 -11.48 -25.01 21.06
CA LYS A 9 -11.54 -23.71 21.75
C LYS A 9 -11.92 -22.59 20.80
N ARG A 10 -11.33 -22.57 19.60
CA ARG A 10 -11.55 -21.55 18.58
C ARG A 10 -11.56 -22.15 17.19
N VAL A 11 -12.54 -21.75 16.39
CA VAL A 11 -12.67 -22.16 14.98
C VAL A 11 -12.83 -20.92 14.12
N LEU A 12 -11.92 -20.75 13.17
CA LEU A 12 -11.92 -19.68 12.19
C LEU A 12 -12.29 -20.26 10.83
N ILE A 13 -13.25 -19.67 10.16
CA ILE A 13 -13.69 -20.03 8.80
C ILE A 13 -13.62 -18.80 7.89
N TYR A 14 -13.36 -19.02 6.62
CA TYR A 14 -13.44 -17.97 5.62
C TYR A 14 -14.44 -18.32 4.53
N MET A 15 -15.25 -17.37 4.12
CA MET A 15 -16.33 -17.59 3.15
C MET A 15 -15.75 -18.11 1.84
N ASN A 16 -16.45 -19.12 1.28
CA ASN A 16 -16.08 -19.78 0.03
C ASN A 16 -14.75 -20.55 0.03
N LYS A 17 -14.14 -20.81 1.20
CA LYS A 17 -12.91 -21.62 1.29
C LYS A 17 -13.22 -23.00 1.88
N PRO A 18 -12.65 -24.10 1.36
CA PRO A 18 -12.95 -25.47 1.78
C PRO A 18 -12.27 -25.90 3.07
N HIS A 19 -11.39 -25.06 3.62
CA HIS A 19 -10.67 -25.36 4.86
C HIS A 19 -10.96 -24.33 5.95
N THR A 20 -10.55 -24.65 7.14
CA THR A 20 -10.75 -23.92 8.39
C THR A 20 -9.51 -23.98 9.26
N LEU A 21 -9.40 -23.08 10.24
CA LEU A 21 -8.42 -23.18 11.33
C LEU A 21 -9.13 -23.60 12.61
N VAL A 22 -8.81 -24.78 13.13
CA VAL A 22 -9.31 -25.29 14.39
C VAL A 22 -8.17 -25.25 15.42
N ASP A 23 -8.29 -24.40 16.42
CA ASP A 23 -7.22 -24.16 17.42
C ASP A 23 -5.86 -23.83 16.77
N GLY A 24 -5.87 -23.10 15.64
CA GLY A 24 -4.69 -22.71 14.86
C GLY A 24 -4.21 -23.73 13.83
N GLU A 25 -4.78 -24.95 13.81
CA GLU A 25 -4.41 -25.97 12.85
C GLU A 25 -5.37 -25.98 11.64
N ARG A 26 -4.83 -26.02 10.43
CA ARG A 26 -5.63 -26.14 9.19
C ARG A 26 -6.29 -27.49 9.11
N ARG A 27 -7.60 -27.50 8.83
CA ARG A 27 -8.41 -28.69 8.58
C ARG A 27 -9.36 -28.44 7.42
N ASP A 28 -9.61 -29.48 6.63
CA ASP A 28 -10.64 -29.41 5.61
C ASP A 28 -12.03 -29.49 6.25
N ILE A 29 -12.99 -28.75 5.68
CA ILE A 29 -14.39 -28.76 6.12
C ILE A 29 -15.07 -30.05 5.69
N SER A 30 -14.68 -30.57 4.52
CA SER A 30 -15.16 -31.80 3.91
C SER A 30 -14.10 -32.41 3.00
N GLU A 31 -14.24 -33.70 2.65
CA GLU A 31 -13.44 -34.32 1.58
C GLU A 31 -13.78 -33.72 0.19
N ASP A 32 -14.98 -33.17 0.04
CA ASP A 32 -15.43 -32.49 -1.17
C ASP A 32 -15.08 -30.99 -1.07
N PRO A 33 -14.17 -30.45 -1.92
CA PRO A 33 -13.74 -29.06 -1.86
C PRO A 33 -14.85 -28.06 -2.27
N GLU A 34 -15.96 -28.51 -2.88
CA GLU A 34 -17.12 -27.65 -3.13
C GLU A 34 -17.92 -27.33 -1.85
N VAL A 35 -17.72 -28.11 -0.79
CA VAL A 35 -18.37 -27.89 0.51
C VAL A 35 -17.64 -26.79 1.27
N THR A 36 -18.16 -25.56 1.15
CA THR A 36 -17.56 -24.36 1.74
C THR A 36 -18.59 -23.56 2.53
N PRO A 37 -18.20 -22.79 3.56
CA PRO A 37 -19.09 -21.81 4.20
C PRO A 37 -19.50 -20.74 3.18
N TYR A 38 -20.71 -20.19 3.33
CA TYR A 38 -21.19 -19.11 2.46
C TYR A 38 -22.20 -18.22 3.17
N ILE A 39 -22.45 -17.03 2.64
CA ILE A 39 -23.46 -16.11 3.17
C ILE A 39 -24.77 -16.30 2.40
N LYS A 40 -25.89 -16.45 3.13
CA LYS A 40 -27.24 -16.48 2.59
C LYS A 40 -28.17 -15.58 3.41
N ASN A 41 -28.78 -14.62 2.74
CA ASN A 41 -29.67 -13.64 3.38
C ASN A 41 -29.02 -12.92 4.60
N GLY A 42 -27.73 -12.60 4.51
CA GLY A 42 -26.98 -11.96 5.59
C GLY A 42 -26.55 -12.88 6.73
N HIS A 43 -26.66 -14.21 6.59
CA HIS A 43 -26.23 -15.16 7.60
C HIS A 43 -25.17 -16.11 7.07
N VAL A 44 -24.14 -16.36 7.87
CA VAL A 44 -23.13 -17.38 7.57
C VAL A 44 -23.75 -18.77 7.69
N MET A 45 -23.66 -19.53 6.61
CA MET A 45 -24.12 -20.92 6.52
C MET A 45 -22.92 -21.85 6.62
N ILE A 46 -23.03 -22.88 7.51
CA ILE A 46 -21.96 -23.85 7.75
C ILE A 46 -22.50 -25.28 7.61
N PRO A 47 -21.71 -26.25 7.12
CA PRO A 47 -22.10 -27.64 7.11
C PRO A 47 -22.34 -28.17 8.54
N VAL A 48 -23.49 -28.79 8.75
CA VAL A 48 -23.91 -29.28 10.09
C VAL A 48 -22.94 -30.31 10.64
N ASP A 49 -22.49 -31.25 9.80
CA ASP A 49 -21.59 -32.32 10.21
C ASP A 49 -20.22 -31.77 10.64
N PHE A 50 -19.73 -30.73 9.93
CA PHE A 50 -18.48 -30.05 10.31
C PHE A 50 -18.64 -29.38 11.68
N PHE A 51 -19.69 -28.55 11.88
CA PHE A 51 -19.92 -27.89 13.16
C PHE A 51 -20.02 -28.92 14.31
N ALA A 52 -20.77 -30.01 14.10
CA ALA A 52 -20.89 -31.07 15.07
C ALA A 52 -19.53 -31.69 15.41
N SER A 53 -18.70 -31.96 14.40
CA SER A 53 -17.39 -32.60 14.59
C SER A 53 -16.46 -31.76 15.47
N VAL A 54 -16.42 -30.41 15.27
CA VAL A 54 -15.57 -29.50 16.04
C VAL A 54 -16.14 -29.17 17.43
N CYS A 55 -17.45 -29.30 17.61
CA CYS A 55 -18.11 -29.12 18.91
C CYS A 55 -18.28 -30.42 19.71
N GLY A 56 -17.87 -31.57 19.16
CA GLY A 56 -18.01 -32.86 19.82
C GLY A 56 -19.48 -33.30 19.97
N ALA A 57 -20.33 -32.96 18.99
CA ALA A 57 -21.77 -33.32 18.99
C ALA A 57 -22.06 -34.47 18.04
N GLU A 58 -23.05 -35.27 18.38
CA GLU A 58 -23.65 -36.24 17.47
C GLU A 58 -24.79 -35.59 16.68
N VAL A 59 -24.91 -35.93 15.39
CA VAL A 59 -25.94 -35.38 14.51
C VAL A 59 -27.01 -36.43 14.20
N ILE A 60 -28.26 -36.07 14.40
CA ILE A 60 -29.41 -36.87 13.99
C ILE A 60 -30.31 -35.99 13.10
N VAL A 61 -30.47 -36.36 11.84
CA VAL A 61 -31.26 -35.58 10.87
C VAL A 61 -32.66 -36.22 10.72
N GLN A 62 -33.71 -35.40 10.86
CA GLN A 62 -35.11 -35.80 10.63
C GLN A 62 -35.88 -34.61 10.03
N ASN A 63 -36.57 -34.83 8.91
CA ASN A 63 -37.55 -33.89 8.33
C ASN A 63 -37.07 -32.44 8.19
N ASN A 64 -35.92 -32.16 7.54
CA ASN A 64 -35.31 -30.84 7.38
C ASN A 64 -34.88 -30.16 8.70
N ALA A 65 -34.69 -30.93 9.76
CA ALA A 65 -34.10 -30.48 11.01
C ALA A 65 -32.96 -31.42 11.41
N ALA A 66 -31.90 -30.86 12.00
CA ALA A 66 -30.84 -31.63 12.64
C ALA A 66 -30.93 -31.46 14.16
N SER A 67 -30.82 -32.56 14.87
CA SER A 67 -30.59 -32.58 16.32
C SER A 67 -29.14 -32.80 16.58
N LEU A 68 -28.48 -31.81 17.21
CA LEU A 68 -27.08 -31.88 17.62
C LEU A 68 -27.02 -32.16 19.12
N GLN A 69 -26.47 -33.33 19.49
CA GLN A 69 -26.44 -33.80 20.86
C GLN A 69 -25.02 -33.85 21.41
N THR A 70 -24.79 -33.19 22.53
CA THR A 70 -23.61 -33.33 23.37
C THR A 70 -23.98 -33.84 24.75
N GLU A 71 -23.01 -34.12 25.60
CA GLU A 71 -23.29 -34.48 27.00
C GLU A 71 -24.11 -33.41 27.75
N LYS A 72 -24.03 -32.15 27.32
CA LYS A 72 -24.64 -30.99 28.00
C LYS A 72 -25.82 -30.38 27.26
N ASN A 73 -25.85 -30.50 25.93
CA ASN A 73 -26.82 -29.81 25.07
C ASN A 73 -27.49 -30.75 24.08
N ASN A 74 -28.76 -30.52 23.84
CA ASN A 74 -29.49 -31.10 22.71
C ASN A 74 -30.21 -29.98 21.98
N VAL A 75 -29.73 -29.68 20.76
CA VAL A 75 -30.15 -28.53 19.97
C VAL A 75 -30.77 -29.00 18.67
N ILE A 76 -31.97 -28.52 18.38
CA ILE A 76 -32.64 -28.78 17.11
C ILE A 76 -32.52 -27.50 16.26
N CYS A 77 -31.92 -27.62 15.08
CA CYS A 77 -31.79 -26.52 14.14
C CYS A 77 -32.37 -26.86 12.77
N PRO A 78 -32.93 -25.88 12.04
CA PRO A 78 -33.34 -26.06 10.66
C PRO A 78 -32.13 -26.32 9.77
N VAL A 79 -32.27 -27.24 8.81
CA VAL A 79 -31.22 -27.54 7.85
C VAL A 79 -31.76 -27.49 6.43
N GLU A 80 -30.91 -27.10 5.52
CA GLU A 80 -31.19 -27.08 4.08
C GLU A 80 -30.04 -27.70 3.29
N LYS A 81 -30.33 -28.23 2.11
CA LYS A 81 -29.27 -28.67 1.19
C LYS A 81 -28.54 -27.45 0.61
N GLY A 82 -27.23 -27.46 0.72
CA GLY A 82 -26.35 -26.46 0.18
C GLY A 82 -25.31 -27.02 -0.79
N ARG A 83 -24.14 -26.42 -0.80
CA ARG A 83 -23.00 -26.77 -1.67
C ARG A 83 -22.56 -28.23 -1.43
N GLY A 84 -22.10 -28.91 -2.48
CA GLY A 84 -21.75 -30.32 -2.41
C GLY A 84 -22.93 -31.25 -2.03
N GLY A 85 -24.16 -30.72 -1.99
CA GLY A 85 -25.36 -31.50 -1.62
C GLY A 85 -25.47 -31.86 -0.14
N VAL A 86 -24.58 -31.36 0.73
CA VAL A 86 -24.61 -31.57 2.18
C VAL A 86 -25.61 -30.63 2.87
N LEU A 87 -25.88 -30.88 4.14
CA LEU A 87 -26.83 -30.08 4.92
C LEU A 87 -26.10 -28.90 5.61
N TYR A 88 -26.69 -27.72 5.50
CA TYR A 88 -26.21 -26.46 6.09
C TYR A 88 -27.21 -25.88 7.08
N THR A 89 -26.72 -25.11 8.02
CA THR A 89 -27.49 -24.31 8.97
C THR A 89 -26.81 -23.00 9.26
N GLY A 90 -27.54 -22.03 9.85
CA GLY A 90 -27.00 -20.72 10.24
C GLY A 90 -26.07 -20.83 11.44
N LEU A 91 -24.83 -20.36 11.27
CA LEU A 91 -23.77 -20.48 12.28
C LEU A 91 -24.08 -19.67 13.54
N GLU A 92 -24.49 -18.41 13.42
CA GLU A 92 -24.76 -17.51 14.56
C GLU A 92 -25.81 -18.11 15.50
N ALA A 93 -26.90 -18.66 14.93
CA ALA A 93 -27.96 -19.28 15.69
C ALA A 93 -27.48 -20.52 16.46
N LEU A 94 -26.61 -21.32 15.84
CA LEU A 94 -25.96 -22.45 16.50
C LEU A 94 -25.08 -21.99 17.66
N CYS A 95 -24.21 -21.03 17.43
CA CYS A 95 -23.31 -20.51 18.45
C CYS A 95 -24.08 -20.00 19.67
N LYS A 96 -25.12 -19.21 19.45
CA LYS A 96 -25.99 -18.73 20.52
C LYS A 96 -26.60 -19.86 21.34
N THR A 97 -27.06 -20.92 20.68
CA THR A 97 -27.72 -22.03 21.35
C THR A 97 -26.72 -22.94 22.07
N PHE A 98 -25.51 -23.08 21.55
CA PHE A 98 -24.42 -23.81 22.21
C PHE A 98 -23.69 -23.02 23.29
N GLY A 99 -24.01 -21.71 23.47
CA GLY A 99 -23.35 -20.83 24.41
C GLY A 99 -21.91 -20.51 23.99
N LEU A 100 -21.68 -20.43 22.66
CA LEU A 100 -20.40 -20.04 22.06
C LEU A 100 -20.41 -18.56 21.72
N TYR A 101 -19.24 -17.92 21.81
CA TYR A 101 -19.01 -16.60 21.27
C TYR A 101 -18.92 -16.68 19.75
N TYR A 102 -19.46 -15.68 19.07
CA TYR A 102 -19.48 -15.60 17.62
C TYR A 102 -19.05 -14.18 17.17
N HIS A 103 -18.21 -14.11 16.15
CA HIS A 103 -17.81 -12.87 15.50
C HIS A 103 -17.73 -13.09 13.99
N GLU A 104 -18.14 -12.08 13.22
CA GLU A 104 -18.09 -12.06 11.76
C GLU A 104 -17.52 -10.72 11.29
N GLU A 105 -16.45 -10.78 10.49
CA GLU A 105 -15.82 -9.65 9.85
C GLU A 105 -16.44 -9.36 8.48
N THR A 106 -16.48 -8.09 8.10
CA THR A 106 -16.97 -7.66 6.77
C THR A 106 -16.12 -8.19 5.61
N ASN A 107 -14.88 -8.59 5.89
CA ASN A 107 -13.95 -9.18 4.92
C ASN A 107 -14.21 -10.66 4.61
N GLY A 108 -15.20 -11.29 5.23
CA GLY A 108 -15.57 -12.70 5.01
C GLY A 108 -14.93 -13.69 5.99
N LEU A 109 -14.17 -13.23 6.99
CA LEU A 109 -13.72 -14.06 8.10
C LEU A 109 -14.81 -14.17 9.15
N ALA A 110 -15.08 -15.38 9.64
CA ALA A 110 -15.94 -15.60 10.80
C ALA A 110 -15.27 -16.53 11.80
N CYS A 111 -15.63 -16.36 13.06
CA CYS A 111 -15.07 -17.12 14.17
C CYS A 111 -16.15 -17.54 15.15
N PHE A 112 -16.02 -18.73 15.71
CA PHE A 112 -16.74 -19.12 16.91
C PHE A 112 -15.79 -19.74 17.94
N SER A 113 -16.07 -19.51 19.22
CA SER A 113 -15.13 -19.83 20.29
C SER A 113 -15.85 -20.16 21.60
N THR A 114 -15.20 -20.93 22.45
CA THR A 114 -15.60 -21.13 23.87
C THR A 114 -15.10 -19.98 24.77
N GLU A 115 -14.24 -19.09 24.27
CA GLU A 115 -13.67 -17.95 24.97
C GLU A 115 -14.14 -16.63 24.32
N PRO A 116 -14.20 -15.50 25.07
CA PRO A 116 -14.54 -14.19 24.50
C PRO A 116 -13.65 -13.80 23.34
N LEU A 117 -14.18 -13.06 22.37
CA LEU A 117 -13.51 -12.71 21.11
C LEU A 117 -13.20 -11.20 20.96
N ASP A 118 -13.71 -10.35 21.88
CA ASP A 118 -13.65 -8.89 21.71
C ASP A 118 -12.23 -8.36 21.51
N ASP A 119 -11.26 -8.81 22.32
CA ASP A 119 -9.85 -8.42 22.19
C ASP A 119 -9.16 -9.12 21.00
N PHE A 120 -9.66 -10.26 20.54
CA PHE A 120 -9.01 -11.00 19.46
C PHE A 120 -9.15 -10.32 18.10
N PHE A 121 -10.33 -9.74 17.81
CA PHE A 121 -10.61 -9.01 16.55
C PHE A 121 -10.36 -7.50 16.66
N ASP A 122 -9.67 -7.06 17.69
CA ASP A 122 -9.15 -5.67 17.75
C ASP A 122 -7.97 -5.53 16.80
N TRP A 123 -8.26 -5.06 15.58
CA TRP A 123 -7.25 -4.86 14.55
C TRP A 123 -6.15 -3.87 14.95
N SER A 124 -6.46 -2.90 15.79
CA SER A 124 -5.46 -1.94 16.26
C SER A 124 -4.37 -2.59 17.12
N LYS A 125 -4.67 -3.74 17.74
CA LYS A 125 -3.73 -4.47 18.59
C LYS A 125 -3.18 -5.74 17.93
N ASN A 126 -4.00 -6.41 17.12
CA ASN A 126 -3.74 -7.78 16.66
C ASN A 126 -3.60 -7.90 15.13
N PHE A 127 -3.39 -6.78 14.42
CA PHE A 127 -3.36 -6.77 12.96
C PHE A 127 -2.37 -7.79 12.37
N ARG A 128 -1.18 -7.96 12.97
CA ARG A 128 -0.17 -8.91 12.50
C ARG A 128 -0.65 -10.37 12.57
N GLU A 129 -1.30 -10.74 13.68
CA GLU A 129 -1.84 -12.10 13.85
C GLU A 129 -3.06 -12.32 12.95
N LEU A 130 -3.95 -11.36 12.83
CA LEU A 130 -5.13 -11.44 11.98
C LEU A 130 -4.75 -11.52 10.50
N ARG A 131 -3.71 -10.80 10.06
CA ARG A 131 -3.15 -10.94 8.70
C ARG A 131 -2.60 -12.33 8.42
N LYS A 132 -1.87 -12.95 9.37
CA LYS A 132 -1.40 -14.33 9.26
C LYS A 132 -2.55 -15.32 9.11
N ILE A 133 -3.60 -15.11 9.88
CA ILE A 133 -4.83 -15.90 9.80
C ILE A 133 -5.46 -15.75 8.42
N LEU A 134 -5.66 -14.53 7.95
CA LEU A 134 -6.21 -14.27 6.60
C LEU A 134 -5.33 -14.90 5.50
N ALA A 135 -4.03 -14.73 5.57
CA ALA A 135 -3.10 -15.29 4.59
C ALA A 135 -3.24 -16.81 4.44
N SER A 136 -3.58 -17.53 5.54
CA SER A 136 -3.77 -18.97 5.49
C SER A 136 -5.00 -19.42 4.69
N PHE A 137 -5.91 -18.49 4.36
CA PHE A 137 -7.11 -18.77 3.57
C PHE A 137 -7.03 -18.33 2.11
N MET A 138 -6.07 -17.46 1.75
CA MET A 138 -6.20 -16.66 0.52
C MET A 138 -5.77 -17.40 -0.74
N PHE A 139 -4.55 -17.84 -0.83
CA PHE A 139 -3.94 -18.18 -2.12
C PHE A 139 -4.18 -19.63 -2.52
N ASP A 140 -4.39 -19.86 -3.82
CA ASP A 140 -4.33 -21.20 -4.39
C ASP A 140 -2.86 -21.68 -4.31
N GLU A 141 -2.65 -22.90 -3.82
CA GLU A 141 -1.34 -23.53 -3.85
C GLU A 141 -1.01 -23.88 -5.31
N VAL A 142 -0.11 -23.09 -5.93
CA VAL A 142 0.39 -23.32 -7.29
C VAL A 142 1.85 -23.69 -7.24
N THR A 143 2.22 -24.79 -7.90
CA THR A 143 3.61 -25.21 -8.01
C THR A 143 4.28 -24.63 -9.25
N GLY A 144 5.60 -24.50 -9.21
CA GLY A 144 6.36 -24.06 -10.38
C GLY A 144 6.21 -25.01 -11.57
N GLU A 145 6.12 -26.33 -11.31
CA GLU A 145 5.84 -27.34 -12.34
C GLU A 145 4.47 -27.12 -13.01
N GLU A 146 3.44 -26.79 -12.22
CA GLU A 146 2.11 -26.46 -12.75
C GLU A 146 2.19 -25.22 -13.63
N LEU A 147 2.87 -24.16 -13.20
CA LEU A 147 3.05 -22.93 -13.99
C LEU A 147 3.79 -23.22 -15.31
N THR A 148 4.88 -23.97 -15.28
CA THR A 148 5.61 -24.40 -16.49
C THR A 148 4.71 -25.24 -17.40
N GLY A 149 3.91 -26.15 -16.85
CA GLY A 149 2.97 -26.97 -17.61
C GLY A 149 1.90 -26.14 -18.32
N ILE A 150 1.36 -25.09 -17.65
CA ILE A 150 0.42 -24.16 -18.23
C ILE A 150 1.07 -23.38 -19.38
N ILE A 151 2.28 -22.85 -19.19
CA ILE A 151 3.03 -22.09 -20.20
C ILE A 151 3.26 -22.97 -21.44
N ARG A 152 3.83 -24.16 -21.30
CA ARG A 152 4.09 -25.09 -22.40
C ARG A 152 2.82 -25.47 -23.17
N LYS A 153 1.69 -25.60 -22.46
CA LYS A 153 0.39 -25.92 -23.08
C LYS A 153 -0.19 -24.72 -23.85
N ARG A 154 -0.07 -23.51 -23.33
CA ARG A 154 -0.63 -22.30 -23.95
C ARG A 154 0.23 -21.75 -25.08
N TYR A 155 1.53 -21.96 -25.02
CA TYR A 155 2.53 -21.44 -25.95
C TYR A 155 3.43 -22.56 -26.48
N PRO A 156 2.88 -23.57 -27.20
CA PRO A 156 3.61 -24.78 -27.63
C PRO A 156 4.77 -24.46 -28.57
N ASP A 157 4.75 -23.33 -29.26
CA ASP A 157 5.80 -22.87 -30.18
C ASP A 157 6.69 -21.78 -29.56
N ASN A 158 6.77 -21.71 -28.22
CA ASN A 158 7.49 -20.67 -27.49
C ASN A 158 7.09 -19.26 -27.95
N ALA A 159 5.79 -19.03 -28.15
CA ALA A 159 5.30 -17.75 -28.64
C ALA A 159 5.44 -16.62 -27.62
N HIS A 160 5.99 -15.49 -28.06
CA HIS A 160 6.16 -14.23 -27.34
C HIS A 160 5.59 -13.05 -28.15
N PRO A 161 5.26 -11.88 -27.53
CA PRO A 161 5.23 -11.68 -26.08
C PRO A 161 4.04 -12.38 -25.40
N ARG A 162 4.19 -12.71 -24.11
CA ARG A 162 3.18 -13.37 -23.28
C ARG A 162 3.05 -12.79 -21.86
N LEU A 163 3.95 -11.90 -21.46
CA LEU A 163 3.97 -11.23 -20.15
C LEU A 163 3.45 -9.82 -20.28
N MET A 164 2.38 -9.47 -19.55
CA MET A 164 1.65 -8.19 -19.65
C MET A 164 1.11 -7.88 -21.06
N LEU A 165 1.87 -8.18 -22.09
CA LEU A 165 1.53 -8.03 -23.51
C LEU A 165 1.27 -9.40 -24.13
N THR A 166 0.35 -9.40 -25.11
CA THR A 166 0.14 -10.48 -26.07
C THR A 166 0.16 -9.88 -27.47
N LYS A 167 0.35 -10.69 -28.51
CA LYS A 167 0.28 -10.22 -29.92
C LYS A 167 -1.06 -9.52 -30.20
N GLU A 168 -2.15 -10.01 -29.58
CA GLU A 168 -3.48 -9.38 -29.69
C GLU A 168 -3.51 -8.00 -29.02
N LYS A 169 -3.01 -7.89 -27.80
CA LYS A 169 -2.94 -6.60 -27.08
C LYS A 169 -2.08 -5.59 -27.81
N VAL A 170 -0.93 -6.00 -28.36
CA VAL A 170 -0.07 -5.15 -29.20
C VAL A 170 -0.84 -4.65 -30.43
N GLY A 171 -1.58 -5.54 -31.10
CA GLY A 171 -2.44 -5.15 -32.24
C GLY A 171 -3.51 -4.12 -31.84
N TYR A 172 -4.16 -4.33 -30.70
CA TYR A 172 -5.12 -3.36 -30.14
C TYR A 172 -4.46 -2.00 -29.89
N LEU A 173 -3.31 -1.96 -29.20
CA LEU A 173 -2.61 -0.73 -28.86
C LEU A 173 -2.15 0.05 -30.10
N LYS A 174 -1.64 -0.63 -31.13
CA LYS A 174 -1.30 -0.01 -32.42
C LYS A 174 -2.49 0.72 -33.04
N ASN A 175 -3.69 0.14 -32.92
CA ASN A 175 -4.93 0.76 -33.42
C ASN A 175 -5.38 1.90 -32.50
N ALA A 176 -5.29 1.74 -31.19
CA ALA A 176 -5.66 2.74 -30.21
C ALA A 176 -4.83 4.03 -30.35
N VAL A 177 -3.52 3.91 -30.52
CA VAL A 177 -2.65 5.08 -30.81
C VAL A 177 -3.08 5.81 -32.10
N LYS A 178 -3.54 5.08 -33.12
CA LYS A 178 -4.00 5.66 -34.39
C LYS A 178 -5.42 6.25 -34.34
N SER A 179 -6.19 5.92 -33.30
CA SER A 179 -7.59 6.34 -33.18
C SER A 179 -7.79 7.84 -32.95
N GLY A 180 -6.74 8.53 -32.49
CA GLY A 180 -6.80 9.95 -32.11
C GLY A 180 -7.32 10.17 -30.69
N ASP A 181 -7.42 9.14 -29.86
CA ASP A 181 -7.70 9.27 -28.43
C ASP A 181 -6.60 10.11 -27.76
N PRO A 182 -6.95 11.21 -27.07
CA PRO A 182 -5.95 12.13 -26.52
C PRO A 182 -5.11 11.51 -25.39
N VAL A 183 -5.67 10.58 -24.64
CA VAL A 183 -4.97 9.90 -23.53
C VAL A 183 -3.96 8.91 -24.10
N TYR A 184 -4.35 8.02 -25.04
CA TYR A 184 -3.39 7.17 -25.74
C TYR A 184 -2.32 7.97 -26.47
N GLY A 185 -2.71 9.12 -27.05
CA GLY A 185 -1.76 10.01 -27.72
C GLY A 185 -0.69 10.56 -26.78
N LYS A 186 -1.09 11.01 -25.59
CA LYS A 186 -0.15 11.49 -24.55
C LYS A 186 0.75 10.35 -24.06
N ILE A 187 0.17 9.22 -23.66
CA ILE A 187 0.95 8.07 -23.15
C ILE A 187 1.96 7.60 -24.20
N TYR A 188 1.56 7.51 -25.47
CA TYR A 188 2.47 7.15 -26.55
C TYR A 188 3.59 8.16 -26.74
N HIS A 189 3.28 9.47 -26.63
CA HIS A 189 4.29 10.52 -26.72
C HIS A 189 5.33 10.38 -25.60
N ASP A 190 4.88 10.18 -24.37
CA ASP A 190 5.75 10.05 -23.20
C ASP A 190 6.61 8.78 -23.27
N LEU A 191 6.01 7.64 -23.62
CA LEU A 191 6.72 6.38 -23.84
C LEU A 191 7.80 6.52 -24.93
N LYS A 192 7.44 7.14 -26.08
CA LYS A 192 8.38 7.37 -27.16
C LYS A 192 9.52 8.31 -26.75
N LYS A 193 9.21 9.37 -26.01
CA LYS A 193 10.20 10.33 -25.50
C LYS A 193 11.24 9.62 -24.61
N ARG A 194 10.80 8.72 -23.71
CA ARG A 194 11.70 7.92 -22.87
C ARG A 194 12.57 6.98 -23.70
N ALA A 195 11.96 6.23 -24.61
CA ALA A 195 12.71 5.33 -25.48
C ALA A 195 13.72 6.09 -26.36
N ASP A 196 13.34 7.24 -26.94
CA ASP A 196 14.25 8.06 -27.73
C ASP A 196 15.39 8.66 -26.87
N ALA A 197 15.14 9.02 -25.64
CA ALA A 197 16.17 9.45 -24.70
C ALA A 197 17.15 8.31 -24.37
N ALA A 198 16.63 7.09 -24.21
CA ALA A 198 17.46 5.91 -24.03
C ALA A 198 18.40 5.67 -25.20
N LEU A 199 17.98 5.89 -26.46
CA LEU A 199 18.85 5.78 -27.64
C LEU A 199 20.03 6.77 -27.61
N GLN A 200 19.93 7.87 -26.87
CA GLN A 200 20.96 8.93 -26.80
C GLN A 200 21.86 8.80 -25.56
N SER A 201 21.61 7.83 -24.68
CA SER A 201 22.37 7.60 -23.46
C SER A 201 23.02 6.21 -23.47
N GLN A 202 23.86 5.93 -22.49
CA GLN A 202 24.45 4.61 -22.28
C GLN A 202 23.78 3.89 -21.12
N PRO A 203 23.75 2.54 -21.10
CA PRO A 203 23.32 1.78 -19.93
C PRO A 203 24.14 2.12 -18.69
N SER A 204 23.49 2.18 -17.54
CA SER A 204 24.16 2.40 -16.26
C SER A 204 25.04 1.21 -15.91
N GLN A 205 26.28 1.49 -15.49
CA GLN A 205 27.26 0.50 -15.11
C GLN A 205 27.10 0.09 -13.65
N TYR A 206 27.70 -1.05 -13.27
CA TYR A 206 27.65 -1.55 -11.89
C TYR A 206 28.27 -0.54 -10.91
N GLU A 207 27.45 0.09 -10.09
CA GLU A 207 27.86 1.07 -9.11
C GLU A 207 26.95 1.03 -7.86
N ILE A 208 27.55 0.80 -6.71
CA ILE A 208 26.87 0.88 -5.41
C ILE A 208 27.09 2.28 -4.84
N ARG A 209 26.15 3.20 -5.13
CA ARG A 209 26.30 4.65 -4.88
C ARG A 209 26.25 5.01 -3.39
N ASP A 210 25.53 4.25 -2.59
CA ASP A 210 25.35 4.46 -1.16
C ASP A 210 26.12 3.46 -0.28
N GLY A 211 26.93 2.59 -0.89
CA GLY A 211 27.70 1.55 -0.23
C GLY A 211 26.88 0.28 0.09
N ILE A 212 25.58 0.26 -0.22
CA ILE A 212 24.65 -0.84 0.09
C ILE A 212 23.89 -1.31 -1.15
N ARG A 213 23.30 -0.39 -1.93
CA ARG A 213 22.28 -0.66 -2.95
C ARG A 213 22.81 -0.54 -4.38
N LEU A 214 22.52 -1.52 -5.19
CA LEU A 214 22.58 -1.42 -6.65
C LEU A 214 21.23 -0.92 -7.22
N ALA A 215 20.22 -0.71 -6.40
CA ALA A 215 18.83 -0.42 -6.74
C ALA A 215 18.69 0.70 -7.78
N TYR A 216 19.43 1.80 -7.63
CA TYR A 216 19.41 2.92 -8.58
C TYR A 216 19.81 2.48 -9.99
N VAL A 217 20.87 1.66 -10.10
CA VAL A 217 21.34 1.12 -11.38
C VAL A 217 20.35 0.11 -11.95
N CYS A 218 19.76 -0.74 -11.10
CA CYS A 218 18.75 -1.71 -11.51
C CYS A 218 17.50 -1.00 -12.05
N GLN A 219 17.02 0.04 -11.38
CA GLN A 219 15.88 0.84 -11.82
C GLN A 219 16.18 1.59 -13.12
N GLU A 220 17.32 2.29 -13.21
CA GLU A 220 17.74 3.03 -14.41
C GLU A 220 17.82 2.10 -15.64
N ASN A 221 18.39 0.90 -15.49
CA ASN A 221 18.49 -0.05 -16.59
C ASN A 221 17.13 -0.68 -16.93
N ARG A 222 16.29 -1.04 -15.95
CA ARG A 222 14.90 -1.46 -16.17
C ARG A 222 14.14 -0.39 -16.96
N ASP A 223 14.23 0.86 -16.51
CA ASP A 223 13.53 2.01 -17.09
C ASP A 223 14.07 2.42 -18.47
N ARG A 224 15.19 1.84 -18.88
CA ARG A 224 15.72 1.88 -20.23
C ARG A 224 15.26 0.67 -21.07
N ILE A 225 15.28 -0.54 -20.50
CA ILE A 225 14.86 -1.77 -21.17
C ILE A 225 13.38 -1.71 -21.55
N LEU A 226 12.50 -1.42 -20.60
CA LEU A 226 11.06 -1.56 -20.80
C LEU A 226 10.49 -0.60 -21.84
N PRO A 227 10.74 0.72 -21.85
CA PRO A 227 10.26 1.61 -22.90
C PRO A 227 10.79 1.25 -24.28
N CYS A 228 12.07 0.84 -24.38
CA CYS A 228 12.66 0.43 -25.65
C CYS A 228 12.04 -0.86 -26.16
N ALA A 229 11.97 -1.92 -25.36
CA ALA A 229 11.36 -3.17 -25.74
C ALA A 229 9.88 -3.00 -26.14
N PHE A 230 9.15 -2.13 -25.42
CA PHE A 230 7.76 -1.83 -25.73
C PHE A 230 7.60 -1.05 -27.04
N MET A 231 8.45 -0.03 -27.28
CA MET A 231 8.44 0.70 -28.55
C MET A 231 8.77 -0.20 -29.74
N TYR A 232 9.68 -1.19 -29.57
CA TYR A 232 9.87 -2.22 -30.59
C TYR A 232 8.57 -2.97 -30.91
N GLN A 233 7.82 -3.38 -29.89
CA GLN A 233 6.52 -4.05 -30.08
C GLN A 233 5.51 -3.15 -30.84
N LEU A 234 5.47 -1.86 -30.54
CA LEU A 234 4.54 -0.93 -31.18
C LEU A 234 4.94 -0.54 -32.60
N THR A 235 6.24 -0.38 -32.89
CA THR A 235 6.72 0.19 -34.16
C THR A 235 7.36 -0.84 -35.08
N GLY A 236 7.99 -1.88 -34.54
CA GLY A 236 8.83 -2.82 -35.28
C GLY A 236 10.19 -2.25 -35.67
N GLU A 237 10.61 -1.11 -35.08
CA GLU A 237 11.90 -0.49 -35.38
C GLU A 237 13.03 -1.16 -34.57
N ASP A 238 13.96 -1.83 -35.25
CA ASP A 238 15.05 -2.63 -34.64
C ASP A 238 15.91 -1.81 -33.66
N LYS A 239 16.11 -0.51 -33.90
CA LYS A 239 16.89 0.35 -32.99
C LYS A 239 16.45 0.30 -31.53
N TYR A 240 15.15 0.11 -31.29
CA TYR A 240 14.62 0.01 -29.94
C TYR A 240 14.89 -1.37 -29.32
N ALA A 241 14.75 -2.45 -30.10
CA ALA A 241 15.11 -3.79 -29.63
C ALA A 241 16.62 -3.89 -29.39
N GLU A 242 17.44 -3.29 -30.25
CA GLU A 242 18.89 -3.21 -30.09
C GLU A 242 19.28 -2.51 -28.80
N CYS A 243 18.68 -1.32 -28.52
CA CYS A 243 18.91 -0.58 -27.28
C CYS A 243 18.51 -1.36 -26.03
N ALA A 244 17.36 -2.07 -26.05
CA ALA A 244 16.93 -2.90 -24.95
C ALA A 244 17.91 -4.07 -24.75
N TYR A 245 18.31 -4.75 -25.82
CA TYR A 245 19.27 -5.86 -25.76
C TYR A 245 20.65 -5.43 -25.25
N GLU A 246 21.20 -4.32 -25.78
CA GLU A 246 22.48 -3.77 -25.30
C GLU A 246 22.44 -3.50 -23.79
N THR A 247 21.35 -2.96 -23.29
CA THR A 247 21.17 -2.72 -21.86
C THR A 247 21.11 -4.02 -21.08
N MET A 248 20.32 -5.01 -21.56
CA MET A 248 20.28 -6.33 -20.93
C MET A 248 21.65 -7.03 -20.97
N LEU A 249 22.43 -6.86 -22.03
CA LEU A 249 23.78 -7.43 -22.14
C LEU A 249 24.71 -6.83 -21.07
N VAL A 250 24.69 -5.50 -20.88
CA VAL A 250 25.46 -4.83 -19.80
C VAL A 250 25.04 -5.41 -18.42
N CYS A 251 23.74 -5.57 -18.16
CA CYS A 251 23.25 -6.16 -16.91
C CYS A 251 23.68 -7.64 -16.76
N ALA A 252 23.75 -8.38 -17.86
CA ALA A 252 24.22 -9.75 -17.90
C ALA A 252 25.73 -9.86 -17.62
N GLU A 253 26.51 -8.82 -17.95
CA GLU A 253 27.96 -8.75 -17.70
C GLU A 253 28.30 -8.30 -16.26
N PHE A 254 27.35 -7.80 -15.48
CA PHE A 254 27.57 -7.50 -14.06
C PHE A 254 28.09 -8.73 -13.34
N ARG A 255 28.96 -8.55 -12.34
CA ARG A 255 29.48 -9.66 -11.52
C ARG A 255 28.36 -10.43 -10.79
N ASP A 256 27.33 -9.71 -10.32
CA ASP A 256 26.11 -10.18 -9.65
C ASP A 256 25.02 -9.08 -9.79
N TRP A 257 23.83 -9.29 -9.24
CA TRP A 257 22.78 -8.27 -9.10
C TRP A 257 22.62 -7.82 -7.65
N ASN A 258 23.73 -7.77 -6.91
CA ASN A 258 23.82 -7.36 -5.52
C ASN A 258 22.87 -8.13 -4.56
N PRO A 259 23.04 -9.44 -4.42
CA PRO A 259 22.19 -10.22 -3.50
C PRO A 259 22.39 -9.87 -2.02
N PHE A 260 23.30 -8.98 -1.67
CA PHE A 260 23.40 -8.37 -0.35
C PHE A 260 22.16 -7.54 -0.02
N HIS A 261 21.64 -6.77 -1.01
CA HIS A 261 20.39 -6.00 -0.92
C HIS A 261 19.39 -6.56 -1.95
N PHE A 262 18.61 -7.55 -1.54
CA PHE A 262 17.89 -8.44 -2.47
C PHE A 262 16.79 -7.77 -3.32
N LEU A 263 16.35 -6.56 -2.98
CA LEU A 263 15.46 -5.75 -3.85
C LEU A 263 16.08 -5.50 -5.23
N ASP A 264 17.41 -5.39 -5.28
CA ASP A 264 18.17 -5.16 -6.51
C ASP A 264 18.04 -6.36 -7.45
N VAL A 265 18.13 -7.59 -6.90
CA VAL A 265 17.93 -8.83 -7.64
C VAL A 265 16.53 -8.92 -8.22
N GLY A 266 15.48 -8.69 -7.40
CA GLY A 266 14.10 -8.76 -7.84
C GLY A 266 13.78 -7.71 -8.93
N THR A 267 14.24 -6.46 -8.74
CA THR A 267 14.07 -5.38 -9.74
C THR A 267 14.72 -5.74 -11.08
N MET A 268 15.96 -6.25 -11.03
CA MET A 268 16.70 -6.64 -12.24
C MET A 268 16.06 -7.85 -12.91
N ALA A 269 15.70 -8.89 -12.16
CA ALA A 269 15.05 -10.09 -12.68
C ALA A 269 13.75 -9.76 -13.43
N GLY A 270 12.89 -8.92 -12.83
CA GLY A 270 11.66 -8.47 -13.46
C GLY A 270 11.89 -7.70 -14.76
N GLY A 271 12.82 -6.74 -14.76
CA GLY A 271 13.20 -5.96 -15.95
C GLY A 271 13.80 -6.83 -17.07
N MET A 272 14.69 -7.74 -16.72
CA MET A 272 15.29 -8.69 -17.66
C MET A 272 14.27 -9.68 -18.23
N GLY A 273 13.34 -10.17 -17.40
CA GLY A 273 12.27 -11.08 -17.82
C GLY A 273 11.31 -10.44 -18.81
N LEU A 274 10.81 -9.22 -18.53
CA LEU A 274 9.95 -8.49 -19.45
C LEU A 274 10.67 -8.08 -20.73
N GLY A 275 11.91 -7.60 -20.61
CA GLY A 275 12.74 -7.26 -21.77
C GLY A 275 12.94 -8.46 -22.68
N TYR A 276 13.29 -9.63 -22.11
CA TYR A 276 13.45 -10.88 -22.82
C TYR A 276 12.19 -11.29 -23.58
N ASP A 277 11.04 -11.24 -22.89
CA ASP A 277 9.74 -11.58 -23.48
C ASP A 277 9.36 -10.65 -24.65
N TRP A 278 9.59 -9.34 -24.49
CA TRP A 278 9.10 -8.37 -25.48
C TRP A 278 9.99 -8.23 -26.72
N ILE A 279 11.28 -8.58 -26.64
CA ILE A 279 12.16 -8.58 -27.82
C ILE A 279 12.57 -10.01 -28.27
N TYR A 280 11.87 -11.04 -27.79
CA TYR A 280 12.18 -12.44 -28.06
C TYR A 280 12.36 -12.74 -29.55
N ASP A 281 11.41 -12.33 -30.37
CA ASP A 281 11.40 -12.58 -31.82
C ASP A 281 12.55 -11.84 -32.56
N TRP A 282 13.12 -10.79 -31.95
CA TRP A 282 14.27 -10.06 -32.51
C TRP A 282 15.62 -10.74 -32.17
N MET A 283 15.73 -11.35 -31.00
CA MET A 283 16.95 -12.01 -30.56
C MET A 283 17.21 -13.31 -31.30
N ASN A 284 18.46 -13.57 -31.69
CA ASN A 284 18.89 -14.90 -32.09
C ASN A 284 19.14 -15.83 -30.90
N ASP A 285 19.40 -17.13 -31.17
CA ASP A 285 19.55 -18.16 -30.13
C ASP A 285 20.72 -17.88 -29.17
N ASP A 286 21.85 -17.36 -29.68
CA ASP A 286 22.99 -17.00 -28.83
C ASP A 286 22.69 -15.84 -27.91
N GLN A 287 22.02 -14.81 -28.42
CA GLN A 287 21.57 -13.67 -27.64
C GLN A 287 20.60 -14.10 -26.53
N ARG A 288 19.60 -14.91 -26.86
CA ARG A 288 18.66 -15.48 -25.88
C ARG A 288 19.39 -16.31 -24.81
N ARG A 289 20.35 -17.13 -25.22
CA ARG A 289 21.13 -17.96 -24.28
C ARG A 289 21.91 -17.10 -23.27
N ILE A 290 22.52 -16.00 -23.71
CA ILE A 290 23.27 -15.09 -22.82
C ILE A 290 22.35 -14.53 -21.75
N ILE A 291 21.17 -14.01 -22.14
CA ILE A 291 20.22 -13.38 -21.21
C ILE A 291 19.65 -14.43 -20.25
N ARG A 292 19.20 -15.59 -20.75
CA ARG A 292 18.72 -16.69 -19.88
C ARG A 292 19.77 -17.10 -18.84
N ARG A 293 21.02 -17.21 -19.27
CA ARG A 293 22.12 -17.57 -18.37
C ARG A 293 22.31 -16.55 -17.26
N ALA A 294 22.23 -15.26 -17.57
CA ALA A 294 22.31 -14.19 -16.58
C ALA A 294 21.15 -14.25 -15.57
N ILE A 295 19.93 -14.49 -16.03
CA ILE A 295 18.76 -14.65 -15.15
C ILE A 295 18.97 -15.83 -14.19
N ILE A 296 19.42 -16.97 -14.69
CA ILE A 296 19.64 -18.16 -13.87
C ILE A 296 20.75 -17.93 -12.84
N GLU A 297 21.91 -17.41 -13.25
CA GLU A 297 23.07 -17.27 -12.37
C GLU A 297 22.96 -16.13 -11.37
N LYS A 298 22.28 -15.03 -11.72
CA LYS A 298 22.27 -13.80 -10.93
C LYS A 298 20.91 -13.49 -10.29
N GLY A 299 19.82 -14.07 -10.80
CA GLY A 299 18.49 -14.07 -10.22
C GLY A 299 18.23 -15.34 -9.43
N PHE A 300 17.99 -16.45 -10.10
CA PHE A 300 17.54 -17.69 -9.46
C PHE A 300 18.54 -18.30 -8.49
N ALA A 301 19.82 -18.36 -8.84
CA ALA A 301 20.80 -19.03 -7.97
C ALA A 301 20.92 -18.38 -6.59
N PRO A 302 21.08 -17.03 -6.44
CA PRO A 302 21.07 -16.40 -5.12
C PRO A 302 19.73 -16.54 -4.39
N TYR A 303 18.61 -16.59 -5.13
CA TYR A 303 17.29 -16.84 -4.52
C TYR A 303 17.19 -18.26 -3.96
N MET A 304 17.73 -19.29 -4.69
CA MET A 304 17.80 -20.65 -4.17
C MET A 304 18.67 -20.75 -2.90
N GLU A 305 19.78 -20.02 -2.83
CA GLU A 305 20.59 -19.93 -1.61
C GLU A 305 19.79 -19.42 -0.42
N ASP A 306 18.94 -18.42 -0.61
CA ASP A 306 18.05 -17.90 0.42
C ASP A 306 16.94 -18.88 0.79
N LEU A 307 16.35 -19.56 -0.19
CA LEU A 307 15.35 -20.60 0.04
C LEU A 307 15.89 -21.76 0.87
N ASP A 308 17.11 -22.18 0.58
CA ASP A 308 17.77 -23.30 1.25
C ASP A 308 18.42 -22.90 2.59
N GLY A 309 18.26 -21.62 3.00
CA GLY A 309 18.77 -21.11 4.27
C GLY A 309 20.30 -21.07 4.34
N LEU A 310 20.99 -20.99 3.21
CA LEU A 310 22.44 -20.90 3.19
C LEU A 310 22.92 -19.59 3.81
N PRO A 311 23.97 -19.62 4.65
CA PRO A 311 24.48 -18.42 5.29
C PRO A 311 25.05 -17.45 4.24
N ARG A 312 24.49 -16.26 4.19
CA ARG A 312 24.93 -15.17 3.33
C ARG A 312 24.93 -13.86 4.11
N ASN A 313 25.86 -12.97 3.81
CA ASN A 313 25.81 -11.60 4.30
C ASN A 313 24.67 -10.84 3.60
N ARG A 314 23.77 -10.21 4.37
CA ARG A 314 22.55 -9.52 3.91
C ARG A 314 22.38 -8.18 4.59
N SER A 315 21.83 -7.21 3.88
CA SER A 315 21.41 -5.94 4.48
C SER A 315 20.16 -6.12 5.34
N TRP A 316 19.27 -7.04 4.96
CA TRP A 316 17.99 -7.31 5.62
C TRP A 316 17.56 -8.77 5.48
N ASN A 317 16.87 -9.31 6.47
CA ASN A 317 16.29 -10.67 6.41
C ASN A 317 14.83 -10.60 5.94
N TRP A 318 14.63 -10.31 4.66
CA TRP A 318 13.32 -10.11 4.03
C TRP A 318 12.40 -11.36 4.04
N ARG A 319 12.94 -12.55 4.27
CA ARG A 319 12.18 -13.81 4.40
C ARG A 319 11.85 -14.18 5.84
N GLY A 320 11.83 -13.25 6.76
CA GLY A 320 11.41 -13.47 8.13
C GLY A 320 9.92 -13.79 8.29
N ASP A 321 9.44 -13.83 9.53
CA ASP A 321 8.03 -14.10 9.86
C ASP A 321 7.08 -12.94 9.49
N LEU A 322 7.59 -11.83 8.98
CA LEU A 322 6.84 -10.61 8.75
C LEU A 322 6.38 -10.51 7.30
N PHE A 323 5.22 -9.91 7.14
CA PHE A 323 4.75 -9.33 5.90
C PHE A 323 5.68 -8.17 5.58
N ASP A 324 6.43 -8.27 4.48
CA ASP A 324 7.45 -7.31 4.09
C ASP A 324 7.25 -6.94 2.62
N ASN A 325 7.21 -5.64 2.31
CA ASN A 325 6.99 -5.14 0.95
C ASN A 325 8.08 -5.60 -0.03
N TRP A 326 9.28 -5.92 0.45
CA TRP A 326 10.35 -6.48 -0.37
C TRP A 326 9.90 -7.69 -1.19
N CYS A 327 8.98 -8.50 -0.64
CA CYS A 327 8.46 -9.65 -1.33
C CYS A 327 7.65 -9.30 -2.59
N MET A 328 7.03 -8.11 -2.66
CA MET A 328 6.39 -7.63 -3.89
C MET A 328 7.41 -7.33 -4.98
N ILE A 329 8.54 -6.76 -4.63
CA ILE A 329 9.63 -6.43 -5.56
C ILE A 329 10.36 -7.70 -6.01
N ILE A 330 10.62 -8.61 -5.07
CA ILE A 330 11.30 -9.90 -5.31
C ILE A 330 10.44 -10.82 -6.21
N ALA A 331 9.14 -10.58 -6.33
CA ALA A 331 8.28 -11.23 -7.31
C ALA A 331 8.70 -11.00 -8.79
N GLY A 332 9.70 -10.14 -9.04
CA GLY A 332 10.45 -10.10 -10.30
C GLY A 332 11.06 -11.44 -10.71
N GLU A 333 11.38 -12.31 -9.74
CA GLU A 333 11.84 -13.68 -9.98
C GLU A 333 10.74 -14.53 -10.65
N CYS A 334 9.46 -14.36 -10.27
CA CYS A 334 8.34 -15.00 -10.96
C CYS A 334 8.23 -14.50 -12.42
N ILE A 335 8.36 -13.21 -12.66
CA ILE A 335 8.31 -12.63 -14.01
C ILE A 335 9.41 -13.25 -14.88
N ALA A 336 10.64 -13.30 -14.37
CA ALA A 336 11.77 -13.90 -15.08
C ALA A 336 11.53 -15.40 -15.37
N GLY A 337 11.00 -16.14 -14.40
CA GLY A 337 10.64 -17.54 -14.55
C GLY A 337 9.59 -17.77 -15.64
N LEU A 338 8.49 -17.01 -15.61
CA LEU A 338 7.44 -17.06 -16.62
C LEU A 338 7.95 -16.73 -18.04
N ALA A 339 9.01 -15.90 -18.13
CA ALA A 339 9.61 -15.55 -19.41
C ALA A 339 10.37 -16.71 -20.07
N ILE A 340 11.03 -17.60 -19.28
CA ILE A 340 12.03 -18.53 -19.80
C ILE A 340 11.81 -20.01 -19.44
N CYS A 341 10.85 -20.36 -18.56
CA CYS A 341 10.73 -21.73 -17.99
C CYS A 341 10.53 -22.83 -19.05
N ASP A 342 9.88 -22.54 -20.15
CA ASP A 342 9.61 -23.51 -21.21
C ASP A 342 10.85 -23.84 -22.07
N GLU A 343 11.89 -23.01 -22.02
CA GLU A 343 13.16 -23.20 -22.70
C GLU A 343 14.24 -23.85 -21.83
N LEU A 344 13.91 -24.17 -20.57
CA LEU A 344 14.86 -24.73 -19.59
C LEU A 344 14.66 -26.23 -19.39
N GLU A 345 15.74 -26.91 -19.00
CA GLU A 345 15.80 -28.33 -18.69
C GLU A 345 16.66 -28.58 -17.44
N GLY A 346 16.47 -29.76 -16.84
CA GLY A 346 17.30 -30.22 -15.73
C GLY A 346 17.28 -29.29 -14.52
N TYR A 347 18.45 -28.98 -13.97
CA TYR A 347 18.59 -28.20 -12.77
C TYR A 347 18.15 -26.73 -12.96
N ASP A 348 18.44 -26.16 -14.13
CA ASP A 348 18.03 -24.77 -14.45
C ASP A 348 16.49 -24.61 -14.46
N LEU A 349 15.77 -25.62 -14.97
CA LEU A 349 14.32 -25.66 -14.89
C LEU A 349 13.82 -25.73 -13.44
N VAL A 350 14.40 -26.60 -12.63
CA VAL A 350 14.03 -26.71 -11.20
C VAL A 350 14.25 -25.38 -10.46
N CYS A 351 15.35 -24.68 -10.73
CA CYS A 351 15.59 -23.36 -10.15
C CYS A 351 14.51 -22.34 -10.57
N SER A 352 14.15 -22.31 -11.84
CA SER A 352 13.09 -21.43 -12.36
C SER A 352 11.72 -21.75 -11.74
N GLU A 353 11.36 -23.01 -11.65
CA GLU A 353 10.10 -23.46 -11.06
C GLU A 353 10.02 -23.09 -9.57
N ARG A 354 11.09 -23.32 -8.81
CA ARG A 354 11.16 -22.90 -7.40
C ARG A 354 11.10 -21.37 -7.27
N ALA A 355 11.80 -20.62 -8.13
CA ALA A 355 11.78 -19.17 -8.12
C ALA A 355 10.36 -18.64 -8.35
N MET A 356 9.64 -19.15 -9.35
CA MET A 356 8.24 -18.79 -9.61
C MET A 356 7.33 -19.09 -8.40
N GLN A 357 7.40 -20.32 -7.89
CA GLN A 357 6.53 -20.78 -6.81
C GLN A 357 6.74 -19.96 -5.52
N TYR A 358 7.98 -19.87 -5.07
CA TYR A 358 8.27 -19.29 -3.76
C TYR A 358 8.20 -17.77 -3.76
N SER A 359 8.53 -17.10 -4.87
CA SER A 359 8.35 -15.65 -4.97
C SER A 359 6.87 -15.25 -4.97
N LEU A 360 5.99 -16.08 -5.53
CA LEU A 360 4.54 -15.88 -5.40
C LEU A 360 4.06 -16.11 -3.96
N ILE A 361 4.55 -17.15 -3.26
CA ILE A 361 4.22 -17.40 -1.86
C ILE A 361 4.66 -16.21 -0.98
N ASP A 362 5.87 -15.73 -1.18
CA ASP A 362 6.41 -14.60 -0.40
C ASP A 362 5.64 -13.30 -0.73
N MET A 363 5.35 -13.04 -2.01
CA MET A 363 4.49 -11.92 -2.42
C MET A 363 3.09 -12.00 -1.79
N GLY A 364 2.51 -13.20 -1.70
CA GLY A 364 1.22 -13.44 -1.05
C GLY A 364 1.20 -12.96 0.40
N LYS A 365 2.32 -13.11 1.12
CA LYS A 365 2.44 -12.54 2.47
C LYS A 365 2.47 -11.01 2.43
N ALA A 366 3.23 -10.42 1.51
CA ALA A 366 3.36 -8.97 1.40
C ALA A 366 2.03 -8.28 1.09
N ILE A 367 1.22 -8.81 0.17
CA ILE A 367 -0.06 -8.20 -0.16
C ILE A 367 -1.10 -8.27 0.96
N MET A 368 -0.86 -9.05 2.02
CA MET A 368 -1.69 -8.98 3.23
C MET A 368 -1.45 -7.71 4.05
N LEU A 369 -0.41 -6.91 3.76
CA LEU A 369 -0.24 -5.58 4.34
C LEU A 369 -1.44 -4.66 4.05
N PHE A 370 -2.16 -4.88 2.96
CA PHE A 370 -3.39 -4.13 2.63
C PHE A 370 -4.61 -4.52 3.47
N ALA A 371 -4.57 -5.69 4.16
CA ALA A 371 -5.69 -6.17 4.95
C ALA A 371 -5.80 -5.41 6.30
N PRO A 372 -7.04 -5.14 6.78
CA PRO A 372 -8.32 -5.45 6.14
C PRO A 372 -8.90 -4.28 5.32
N TYR A 373 -8.38 -3.06 5.48
CA TYR A 373 -9.03 -1.80 5.06
C TYR A 373 -8.41 -1.18 3.80
N GLY A 374 -7.38 -1.79 3.23
CA GLY A 374 -6.67 -1.26 2.06
C GLY A 374 -5.70 -0.11 2.36
N ALA A 375 -5.51 0.23 3.63
CA ALA A 375 -4.49 1.17 4.06
C ALA A 375 -3.09 0.56 3.94
N TYR A 376 -2.06 1.39 3.92
CA TYR A 376 -0.67 0.94 3.82
C TYR A 376 0.19 1.68 4.83
N GLU A 377 0.81 0.94 5.75
CA GLU A 377 1.50 1.49 6.92
C GLU A 377 2.72 2.33 6.55
N GLU A 378 3.53 1.87 5.57
CA GLU A 378 4.76 2.54 5.17
C GLU A 378 4.55 3.84 4.35
N GLY A 379 3.31 4.29 4.23
CA GLY A 379 2.98 5.53 3.53
C GLY A 379 2.81 5.39 2.00
N PRO A 380 2.42 6.50 1.32
CA PRO A 380 2.02 6.46 -0.08
C PRO A 380 3.18 6.18 -1.05
N GLY A 381 4.41 6.54 -0.69
CA GLY A 381 5.60 6.27 -1.51
C GLY A 381 5.89 4.77 -1.63
N TYR A 382 5.86 4.07 -0.51
CA TYR A 382 6.08 2.62 -0.47
C TYR A 382 4.86 1.82 -0.95
N TRP A 383 3.65 2.36 -0.76
CA TRP A 383 2.47 1.82 -1.43
C TRP A 383 2.68 1.74 -2.94
N ASP A 384 3.15 2.84 -3.56
CA ASP A 384 3.40 2.89 -5.00
C ASP A 384 4.51 1.93 -5.41
N TYR A 385 5.62 1.94 -4.69
CA TYR A 385 6.77 1.10 -4.98
C TYR A 385 6.41 -0.40 -4.95
N GLY A 386 5.71 -0.84 -3.90
CA GLY A 386 5.22 -2.22 -3.80
C GLY A 386 4.19 -2.55 -4.88
N MET A 387 3.17 -1.69 -5.04
CA MET A 387 2.10 -1.90 -6.02
C MET A 387 2.57 -1.88 -7.47
N TYR A 388 3.57 -1.08 -7.80
CA TYR A 388 4.19 -1.09 -9.14
C TYR A 388 4.70 -2.50 -9.47
N HIS A 389 5.51 -3.09 -8.62
CA HIS A 389 6.06 -4.42 -8.82
C HIS A 389 5.01 -5.54 -8.75
N TYR A 390 4.05 -5.41 -7.82
CA TYR A 390 2.91 -6.31 -7.75
C TYR A 390 2.12 -6.33 -9.06
N VAL A 391 1.79 -5.16 -9.64
CA VAL A 391 1.05 -5.07 -10.91
C VAL A 391 1.85 -5.70 -12.06
N LEU A 392 3.17 -5.47 -12.14
CA LEU A 392 4.03 -6.12 -13.12
C LEU A 392 3.95 -7.64 -13.02
N CYS A 393 4.07 -8.18 -11.81
CA CYS A 393 4.05 -9.62 -11.58
C CYS A 393 2.68 -10.24 -11.88
N ILE A 394 1.61 -9.69 -11.27
CA ILE A 394 0.27 -10.26 -11.40
C ILE A 394 -0.27 -10.12 -12.82
N LYS A 395 -0.02 -8.98 -13.48
CA LYS A 395 -0.43 -8.84 -14.88
C LYS A 395 0.31 -9.80 -15.80
N SER A 396 1.60 -10.04 -15.54
CA SER A 396 2.38 -11.07 -16.25
C SER A 396 1.82 -12.47 -15.99
N LEU A 397 1.56 -12.83 -14.73
CA LEU A 397 0.97 -14.11 -14.35
C LEU A 397 -0.38 -14.33 -15.04
N MET A 398 -1.28 -13.34 -14.99
CA MET A 398 -2.61 -13.42 -15.59
C MET A 398 -2.55 -13.55 -17.12
N THR A 399 -1.67 -12.81 -17.80
CA THR A 399 -1.53 -12.93 -19.26
C THR A 399 -0.93 -14.26 -19.66
N ALA A 400 0.11 -14.71 -18.97
CA ALA A 400 0.80 -15.97 -19.27
C ALA A 400 -0.06 -17.20 -18.97
N THR A 401 -0.78 -17.20 -17.85
CA THR A 401 -1.51 -18.40 -17.40
C THR A 401 -3.02 -18.35 -17.61
N GLY A 402 -3.61 -17.16 -17.70
CA GLY A 402 -5.05 -16.94 -17.74
C GLY A 402 -5.70 -16.94 -16.34
N ARG A 403 -4.93 -17.00 -15.25
CA ARG A 403 -5.39 -17.04 -13.86
C ARG A 403 -4.57 -16.10 -12.99
N ASP A 404 -5.17 -15.62 -11.90
CA ASP A 404 -4.51 -14.84 -10.86
C ASP A 404 -4.18 -15.65 -9.59
N PHE A 405 -4.64 -16.90 -9.51
CA PHE A 405 -4.44 -17.83 -8.38
C PHE A 405 -4.84 -17.25 -7.01
N GLY A 406 -5.81 -16.34 -6.98
CA GLY A 406 -6.29 -15.68 -5.78
C GLY A 406 -5.41 -14.53 -5.27
N TYR A 407 -4.40 -14.13 -6.01
CA TYR A 407 -3.51 -13.04 -5.61
C TYR A 407 -4.09 -11.63 -5.77
N VAL A 408 -5.24 -11.48 -6.42
CA VAL A 408 -5.89 -10.17 -6.59
C VAL A 408 -7.02 -9.97 -5.59
N ASP A 409 -7.85 -10.99 -5.38
CA ASP A 409 -9.02 -10.89 -4.50
C ASP A 409 -8.65 -11.22 -3.04
N VAL A 410 -7.79 -10.38 -2.46
CA VAL A 410 -7.39 -10.48 -1.04
C VAL A 410 -8.05 -9.37 -0.22
N PRO A 411 -8.30 -9.60 1.09
CA PRO A 411 -8.87 -8.59 1.96
C PRO A 411 -8.07 -7.29 1.93
N GLY A 412 -8.76 -6.17 1.77
CA GLY A 412 -8.17 -4.85 1.65
C GLY A 412 -7.78 -4.44 0.23
N MET A 413 -7.46 -5.37 -0.67
CA MET A 413 -7.01 -5.01 -2.02
C MET A 413 -8.11 -4.27 -2.82
N SER A 414 -9.36 -4.70 -2.73
CA SER A 414 -10.49 -4.00 -3.36
C SER A 414 -10.73 -2.60 -2.77
N MET A 415 -10.26 -2.35 -1.56
CA MET A 415 -10.46 -1.11 -0.82
C MET A 415 -9.24 -0.17 -0.89
N THR A 416 -8.08 -0.63 -1.35
CA THR A 416 -6.83 0.17 -1.31
C THR A 416 -6.90 1.43 -2.17
N ASN A 417 -7.87 1.51 -3.08
CA ASN A 417 -8.19 2.76 -3.74
C ASN A 417 -8.71 3.85 -2.80
N ARG A 418 -9.36 3.50 -1.70
CA ARG A 418 -9.75 4.49 -0.68
C ARG A 418 -8.54 5.11 -0.02
N TYR A 419 -7.47 4.33 0.17
CA TYR A 419 -6.19 4.86 0.64
C TYR A 419 -5.62 5.91 -0.33
N LEU A 420 -5.53 5.58 -1.62
CA LEU A 420 -5.09 6.56 -2.63
C LEU A 420 -5.99 7.80 -2.70
N MET A 421 -7.29 7.62 -2.55
CA MET A 421 -8.21 8.77 -2.48
C MET A 421 -7.98 9.60 -1.22
N ALA A 422 -7.65 8.97 -0.10
CA ALA A 422 -7.33 9.68 1.13
C ALA A 422 -6.04 10.49 0.96
N VAL A 423 -4.96 9.89 0.47
CA VAL A 423 -3.65 10.55 0.38
C VAL A 423 -3.52 11.54 -0.78
N ASN A 424 -4.32 11.40 -1.85
CA ASN A 424 -4.29 12.34 -2.98
C ASN A 424 -5.18 13.56 -2.68
N GLY A 425 -4.56 14.70 -2.44
CA GLY A 425 -5.23 15.98 -2.26
C GLY A 425 -5.87 16.53 -3.55
N SER A 426 -6.38 17.73 -3.49
CA SER A 426 -6.95 18.43 -4.65
C SER A 426 -5.87 19.01 -5.57
N VAL A 427 -4.68 19.24 -5.04
CA VAL A 427 -3.52 19.82 -5.75
C VAL A 427 -2.30 18.92 -5.64
N SER A 428 -1.95 18.48 -4.44
CA SER A 428 -0.78 17.65 -4.18
C SER A 428 -1.13 16.43 -3.34
N GLN A 429 -0.23 15.46 -3.31
CA GLN A 429 -0.36 14.30 -2.44
C GLN A 429 0.06 14.65 -1.01
N PHE A 430 -0.59 14.03 -0.02
CA PHE A 430 -0.16 14.07 1.36
C PHE A 430 1.09 13.16 1.51
N SER A 431 2.25 13.78 1.56
CA SER A 431 3.57 13.12 1.46
C SER A 431 4.16 12.83 2.83
N TYR A 432 3.43 12.13 3.70
CA TYR A 432 3.95 11.67 4.99
C TYR A 432 4.87 10.46 4.82
N HIS A 433 5.70 10.17 5.82
CA HIS A 433 6.72 9.12 5.80
C HIS A 433 7.76 9.28 4.66
N ASP A 434 8.46 8.19 4.31
CA ASP A 434 9.52 8.18 3.31
C ASP A 434 8.98 8.36 1.88
N MET A 435 8.67 9.59 1.54
CA MET A 435 8.13 9.95 0.24
C MET A 435 8.71 11.27 -0.27
N ALA A 436 8.79 11.44 -1.57
CA ALA A 436 9.13 12.72 -2.17
C ALA A 436 8.02 13.76 -1.93
N ARG A 437 8.41 14.99 -1.65
CA ARG A 437 7.46 16.11 -1.52
C ARG A 437 6.58 16.25 -2.76
N CYS A 438 5.28 16.38 -2.56
CA CYS A 438 4.28 16.53 -3.64
C CYS A 438 4.33 15.39 -4.66
N GLY A 439 4.40 14.16 -4.18
CA GLY A 439 4.49 12.95 -4.99
C GLY A 439 3.42 12.78 -6.07
N SER A 440 3.51 11.70 -6.82
CA SER A 440 2.62 11.44 -7.96
C SER A 440 1.28 10.81 -7.52
N HIS A 441 0.30 10.80 -8.43
CA HIS A 441 -1.05 10.29 -8.17
C HIS A 441 -1.23 8.80 -8.53
N TYR A 442 -0.18 8.12 -8.97
CA TYR A 442 -0.11 6.67 -9.27
C TYR A 442 -1.22 6.13 -10.18
N PRO A 443 -1.41 6.69 -11.37
CA PRO A 443 -2.55 6.34 -12.21
C PRO A 443 -2.54 4.90 -12.72
N SER A 444 -1.39 4.30 -12.98
CA SER A 444 -1.30 2.95 -13.52
C SER A 444 -1.80 1.88 -12.56
N GLN A 445 -1.45 1.96 -11.29
CA GLN A 445 -1.92 1.05 -10.25
C GLN A 445 -3.43 1.22 -10.03
N MET A 446 -3.92 2.47 -10.08
CA MET A 446 -5.36 2.77 -10.02
C MET A 446 -6.12 2.18 -11.22
N MET A 447 -5.55 2.23 -12.43
CA MET A 447 -6.14 1.61 -13.63
C MET A 447 -6.23 0.09 -13.51
N PHE A 448 -5.20 -0.56 -12.96
CA PHE A 448 -5.22 -1.99 -12.71
C PHE A 448 -6.34 -2.38 -11.75
N LEU A 449 -6.42 -1.69 -10.60
CA LEU A 449 -7.46 -1.93 -9.60
C LEU A 449 -8.87 -1.64 -10.17
N ALA A 450 -9.04 -0.58 -10.96
CA ALA A 450 -10.29 -0.25 -11.60
C ALA A 450 -10.74 -1.32 -12.60
N ASP A 451 -9.83 -1.85 -13.41
CA ASP A 451 -10.12 -2.92 -14.37
C ASP A 451 -10.57 -4.20 -13.69
N TYR A 452 -9.92 -4.57 -12.59
CA TYR A 452 -10.24 -5.81 -11.89
C TYR A 452 -11.49 -5.70 -11.01
N PHE A 453 -11.59 -4.65 -10.19
CA PHE A 453 -12.66 -4.49 -9.21
C PHE A 453 -13.90 -3.75 -9.71
N HIS A 454 -13.92 -3.28 -10.95
CA HIS A 454 -15.11 -2.70 -11.57
C HIS A 454 -16.33 -3.64 -11.52
N LYS A 455 -16.11 -4.94 -11.49
CA LYS A 455 -17.14 -5.97 -11.38
C LYS A 455 -17.90 -5.97 -10.06
N PHE A 456 -17.42 -5.28 -9.02
CA PHE A 456 -17.98 -5.33 -7.66
C PHE A 456 -18.88 -4.14 -7.30
N GLY A 457 -19.21 -3.26 -8.26
CA GLY A 457 -20.20 -2.20 -8.07
C GLY A 457 -19.81 -1.09 -7.08
N GLU A 458 -18.59 -1.08 -6.58
CA GLU A 458 -18.05 0.06 -5.86
C GLU A 458 -17.79 1.17 -6.90
N GLY A 459 -18.58 2.25 -6.83
CA GLY A 459 -18.42 3.43 -7.70
C GLY A 459 -16.95 3.81 -7.77
N ASN A 460 -16.43 3.97 -8.98
CA ASN A 460 -15.01 4.22 -9.19
C ASN A 460 -14.71 5.72 -9.02
N PRO A 461 -14.33 6.17 -7.83
CA PRO A 461 -14.07 7.59 -7.54
C PRO A 461 -12.85 8.14 -8.29
N ARG A 462 -12.14 7.28 -9.01
CA ARG A 462 -10.91 7.55 -9.73
C ARG A 462 -11.10 7.95 -11.15
N ALA A 463 -12.28 7.72 -11.71
CA ALA A 463 -12.55 8.12 -13.08
C ALA A 463 -12.13 9.58 -13.33
N VAL A 464 -12.32 10.47 -12.35
CA VAL A 464 -11.89 11.87 -12.45
C VAL A 464 -10.37 12.02 -12.42
N GLN A 465 -9.65 11.26 -11.60
CA GLN A 465 -8.18 11.35 -11.55
C GLN A 465 -7.54 10.71 -12.78
N ILE A 466 -8.05 9.55 -13.22
CA ILE A 466 -7.58 8.88 -14.44
C ILE A 466 -7.88 9.72 -15.69
N MET A 467 -8.99 10.44 -15.70
CA MET A 467 -9.37 11.32 -16.82
C MET A 467 -8.50 12.57 -16.95
N ASN A 468 -7.85 13.00 -15.90
CA ASN A 468 -6.99 14.17 -15.96
C ASN A 468 -5.60 13.74 -16.45
N THR A 469 -5.34 13.98 -17.74
CA THR A 469 -4.03 13.67 -18.36
C THR A 469 -2.85 14.38 -17.68
N GLU A 470 -3.11 15.40 -16.83
CA GLU A 470 -2.07 16.04 -16.03
C GLU A 470 -1.47 15.11 -14.96
N TYR A 471 -2.18 14.05 -14.57
CA TYR A 471 -1.68 13.07 -13.59
C TYR A 471 -0.90 11.93 -14.22
N LEU A 472 -0.94 11.77 -15.55
CA LEU A 472 -0.14 10.76 -16.24
C LEU A 472 1.33 11.15 -16.19
N SER A 473 2.16 10.31 -15.62
CA SER A 473 3.61 10.49 -15.50
C SER A 473 4.35 9.87 -16.68
N GLU A 474 5.42 10.52 -17.14
CA GLU A 474 6.33 9.91 -18.11
C GLU A 474 6.92 8.59 -17.57
N ASP A 475 7.12 8.51 -16.25
CA ASP A 475 7.75 7.36 -15.60
C ASP A 475 6.87 6.12 -15.62
N GLU A 476 5.56 6.28 -15.64
CA GLU A 476 4.56 5.20 -15.67
C GLU A 476 4.08 4.84 -17.09
N ALA A 477 4.58 5.50 -18.15
CA ALA A 477 4.05 5.39 -19.51
C ALA A 477 3.95 3.95 -20.06
N VAL A 478 4.81 3.03 -19.63
CA VAL A 478 4.74 1.61 -19.99
C VAL A 478 3.48 0.97 -19.41
N ASN A 479 3.26 1.11 -18.10
CA ASN A 479 2.11 0.55 -17.41
C ASN A 479 0.83 1.25 -17.84
N ASP A 480 0.84 2.58 -17.95
CA ASP A 480 -0.29 3.37 -18.43
C ASP A 480 -0.77 2.89 -19.80
N MET A 481 0.15 2.65 -20.76
CA MET A 481 -0.19 2.17 -22.10
C MET A 481 -0.87 0.80 -22.07
N ILE A 482 -0.46 -0.09 -21.18
CA ILE A 482 -1.01 -1.44 -21.05
C ILE A 482 -2.37 -1.42 -20.34
N LEU A 483 -2.51 -0.60 -19.32
CA LEU A 483 -3.61 -0.65 -18.37
C LEU A 483 -4.75 0.32 -18.69
N TYR A 484 -4.47 1.43 -19.38
CA TYR A 484 -5.49 2.41 -19.73
C TYR A 484 -6.59 1.80 -20.62
N ARG A 485 -7.82 2.21 -20.35
CA ARG A 485 -9.03 1.95 -21.15
C ARG A 485 -9.88 3.20 -21.28
N PRO A 486 -10.37 3.53 -22.49
CA PRO A 486 -11.21 4.72 -22.72
C PRO A 486 -12.49 4.73 -21.86
N GLU A 487 -12.99 3.55 -21.47
CA GLU A 487 -14.19 3.39 -20.64
C GLU A 487 -14.02 4.03 -19.24
N PHE A 488 -12.80 4.12 -18.72
CA PHE A 488 -12.53 4.77 -17.42
C PHE A 488 -12.92 6.25 -17.43
N SER A 489 -12.89 6.91 -18.58
CA SER A 489 -13.25 8.31 -18.74
C SER A 489 -14.76 8.59 -18.62
N ALA A 490 -15.61 7.58 -18.69
CA ALA A 490 -17.06 7.72 -18.65
C ALA A 490 -17.65 7.68 -17.21
N GLU A 491 -16.85 7.26 -16.23
CA GLU A 491 -17.32 7.11 -14.85
C GLU A 491 -17.25 8.42 -14.06
N LYS A 492 -18.21 8.63 -13.18
CA LYS A 492 -18.22 9.78 -12.25
C LYS A 492 -17.70 9.33 -10.89
N PRO A 493 -16.96 10.22 -10.18
CA PRO A 493 -16.52 9.89 -8.83
C PRO A 493 -17.70 9.71 -7.90
N ASP A 494 -17.55 8.79 -6.96
CA ASP A 494 -18.50 8.62 -5.88
C ASP A 494 -18.37 9.78 -4.88
N GLN A 495 -19.35 10.70 -4.92
CA GLN A 495 -19.42 11.86 -4.04
C GLN A 495 -19.75 11.48 -2.58
N THR A 496 -20.02 10.20 -2.28
CA THR A 496 -20.30 9.75 -0.91
C THR A 496 -19.03 9.52 -0.08
N LEU A 497 -17.85 9.47 -0.73
CA LEU A 497 -16.55 9.24 -0.07
C LEU A 497 -15.75 10.55 0.10
N LEU A 498 -16.39 11.64 0.52
CA LEU A 498 -15.70 12.91 0.74
C LEU A 498 -14.82 12.90 2.00
N ASP A 499 -15.21 12.13 3.01
CA ASP A 499 -14.49 11.98 4.26
C ASP A 499 -14.09 10.51 4.43
N ILE A 500 -12.82 10.28 4.72
CA ILE A 500 -12.26 8.93 4.84
C ILE A 500 -11.41 8.89 6.12
N CYS A 501 -11.63 7.87 6.94
CA CYS A 501 -10.72 7.49 8.02
C CYS A 501 -10.24 6.06 7.80
N LEU A 502 -8.94 5.87 7.83
CA LEU A 502 -8.31 4.55 7.62
C LEU A 502 -7.52 4.19 8.88
N PRO A 503 -8.04 3.26 9.68
CA PRO A 503 -7.30 2.68 10.80
C PRO A 503 -6.03 1.95 10.30
N ILE A 504 -5.06 1.77 11.17
CA ILE A 504 -3.74 1.17 10.94
C ILE A 504 -2.76 2.19 10.32
N SER A 505 -3.10 2.83 9.19
CA SER A 505 -2.33 3.98 8.67
C SER A 505 -2.70 5.30 9.33
N GLU A 506 -3.61 5.30 10.30
CA GLU A 506 -3.99 6.43 11.15
C GLU A 506 -4.16 7.76 10.38
N ILE A 507 -4.85 7.70 9.22
CA ILE A 507 -5.12 8.86 8.39
C ILE A 507 -6.61 9.19 8.36
N ALA A 508 -6.95 10.48 8.53
CA ALA A 508 -8.29 11.02 8.33
C ALA A 508 -8.25 12.18 7.34
N VAL A 509 -9.20 12.21 6.41
CA VAL A 509 -9.27 13.28 5.41
C VAL A 509 -10.69 13.79 5.25
N PHE A 510 -10.80 15.06 4.87
CA PHE A 510 -12.06 15.77 4.65
C PHE A 510 -11.98 16.58 3.36
N ARG A 511 -13.10 16.66 2.60
CA ARG A 511 -13.13 17.32 1.30
C ARG A 511 -14.44 18.07 1.06
N THR A 512 -14.38 19.08 0.18
CA THR A 512 -15.61 19.64 -0.44
C THR A 512 -15.98 18.93 -1.74
N GLY A 513 -15.02 18.28 -2.37
CA GLY A 513 -15.16 17.53 -3.63
C GLY A 513 -13.82 17.02 -4.13
N TYR A 514 -13.77 16.55 -5.39
CA TYR A 514 -12.57 15.99 -6.03
C TYR A 514 -11.98 16.88 -7.14
N GLY A 515 -12.50 18.11 -7.30
CA GLY A 515 -11.95 19.06 -8.27
C GLY A 515 -10.71 19.78 -7.74
N ARG A 516 -9.88 20.30 -8.65
CA ARG A 516 -8.64 21.02 -8.31
C ARG A 516 -8.86 22.19 -7.33
N ASN A 517 -10.02 22.90 -7.43
CA ASN A 517 -10.33 24.03 -6.57
C ASN A 517 -11.11 23.66 -5.30
N ASP A 518 -11.37 22.37 -5.11
CA ASP A 518 -12.00 21.89 -3.88
C ASP A 518 -11.03 21.95 -2.71
N THR A 519 -11.57 22.14 -1.51
CA THR A 519 -10.77 22.11 -0.29
C THR A 519 -10.55 20.66 0.11
N TYR A 520 -9.30 20.34 0.41
CA TYR A 520 -8.86 19.08 0.99
C TYR A 520 -8.11 19.37 2.28
N PHE A 521 -8.40 18.61 3.31
CA PHE A 521 -7.67 18.62 4.57
C PHE A 521 -7.33 17.19 4.94
N GLY A 522 -6.02 16.90 5.09
CA GLY A 522 -5.49 15.60 5.54
C GLY A 522 -4.90 15.73 6.94
N PHE A 523 -5.15 14.73 7.78
CA PHE A 523 -4.64 14.60 9.15
C PHE A 523 -4.06 13.20 9.32
N HIS A 524 -2.84 13.12 9.86
CA HIS A 524 -2.08 11.88 10.09
C HIS A 524 -1.68 11.77 11.55
N CYS A 525 -1.80 10.56 12.09
CA CYS A 525 -1.56 10.31 13.52
C CYS A 525 -1.05 8.90 13.72
N ASP A 526 0.20 8.62 13.28
CA ASP A 526 0.81 7.29 13.39
C ASP A 526 1.93 7.26 14.44
N ASP A 527 2.42 6.05 14.73
CA ASP A 527 3.48 5.83 15.71
C ASP A 527 4.79 6.48 15.26
N PRO A 528 5.36 7.39 16.02
CA PRO A 528 6.64 7.99 15.66
C PRO A 528 7.76 6.94 15.60
N ILE A 529 8.28 6.67 14.40
CA ILE A 529 9.36 5.70 14.14
C ILE A 529 9.07 4.37 14.89
N GLY A 530 7.92 3.75 14.54
CA GLY A 530 7.38 2.63 15.32
C GLY A 530 7.85 1.27 14.92
N GLY A 531 8.18 1.00 13.67
CA GLY A 531 8.47 -0.38 13.42
C GLY A 531 8.76 -0.87 12.02
N ASP A 532 8.36 -0.16 10.97
CA ASP A 532 8.60 -0.59 9.60
C ASP A 532 9.89 0.01 8.99
N GLY A 533 10.46 1.02 9.64
CA GLY A 533 11.69 1.67 9.22
C GLY A 533 11.51 2.83 8.23
N HIS A 534 10.29 3.22 7.94
CA HIS A 534 9.93 4.33 7.04
C HIS A 534 9.15 5.44 7.70
N ASP A 535 8.78 5.25 8.97
CA ASP A 535 8.04 6.22 9.77
C ASP A 535 8.87 7.46 10.07
N HIS A 536 8.21 8.60 10.13
CA HIS A 536 8.77 9.86 10.61
C HIS A 536 8.26 10.19 12.03
N MET A 537 8.73 11.28 12.60
CA MET A 537 8.17 11.89 13.81
C MET A 537 7.07 12.86 13.43
N ASP A 538 6.03 12.38 12.76
CA ASP A 538 4.98 13.20 12.14
C ASP A 538 3.59 13.00 12.76
N GLY A 539 3.53 12.32 13.90
CA GLY A 539 2.29 12.15 14.66
C GLY A 539 1.59 13.48 14.91
N GLY A 540 0.31 13.57 14.48
CA GLY A 540 -0.51 14.78 14.55
C GLY A 540 -0.30 15.77 13.41
N SER A 541 0.44 15.43 12.36
CA SER A 541 0.66 16.30 11.20
C SER A 541 -0.59 16.46 10.34
N PHE A 542 -0.67 17.57 9.59
CA PHE A 542 -1.78 17.86 8.69
C PHE A 542 -1.32 18.58 7.42
N VAL A 543 -2.12 18.49 6.37
CA VAL A 543 -1.94 19.24 5.13
C VAL A 543 -3.26 19.87 4.68
N MET A 544 -3.20 20.91 3.84
CA MET A 544 -4.40 21.58 3.34
C MET A 544 -4.21 22.13 1.93
N ASP A 545 -5.05 21.66 1.01
CA ASP A 545 -5.25 22.29 -0.30
C ASP A 545 -6.52 23.13 -0.27
N SER A 546 -6.47 24.28 -0.92
CA SER A 546 -7.61 25.20 -1.03
C SER A 546 -7.45 26.10 -2.26
N GLN A 547 -8.53 26.37 -2.97
CA GLN A 547 -8.57 27.31 -4.10
C GLN A 547 -7.60 26.96 -5.24
N GLY A 548 -7.23 25.67 -5.38
CA GLY A 548 -6.28 25.19 -6.39
C GLY A 548 -4.81 25.29 -6.00
N GLU A 549 -4.51 25.58 -4.73
CA GLU A 549 -3.16 25.75 -4.17
C GLU A 549 -2.98 24.89 -2.91
N SER A 550 -1.76 24.37 -2.68
CA SER A 550 -1.39 23.67 -1.44
C SER A 550 -0.88 24.67 -0.41
N PHE A 551 -1.74 25.08 0.51
CA PHE A 551 -1.41 26.08 1.53
C PHE A 551 -0.59 25.51 2.69
N PHE A 552 -0.90 24.31 3.16
CA PHE A 552 -0.05 23.59 4.12
C PHE A 552 0.39 22.28 3.52
N ILE A 553 1.69 22.06 3.57
CA ILE A 553 2.35 20.92 2.91
C ILE A 553 3.13 20.08 3.92
N ASP A 554 3.31 18.83 3.60
CA ASP A 554 4.38 18.02 4.15
C ASP A 554 5.64 18.15 3.28
N LEU A 555 6.82 18.10 3.90
CA LEU A 555 8.09 18.25 3.19
C LEU A 555 8.57 16.93 2.56
N GLY A 556 7.92 15.84 2.90
CA GLY A 556 8.35 14.50 2.52
C GLY A 556 9.69 14.10 3.17
N SER A 557 10.35 13.12 2.59
CA SER A 557 11.62 12.58 3.08
C SER A 557 12.84 13.38 2.60
N ASP A 558 13.99 13.04 3.18
CA ASP A 558 15.31 13.47 2.73
C ASP A 558 16.03 12.30 2.02
N SER A 559 17.28 12.49 1.65
CA SER A 559 18.06 11.46 0.95
C SER A 559 18.60 10.40 1.93
N TYR A 560 18.41 9.12 1.65
CA TYR A 560 19.06 8.02 2.39
C TYR A 560 20.59 7.99 2.28
N LEU A 561 21.18 8.80 1.39
CA LEU A 561 22.63 8.97 1.28
C LEU A 561 23.20 9.82 2.43
N LEU A 562 22.35 10.48 3.20
CA LEU A 562 22.77 11.32 4.29
C LEU A 562 23.17 10.47 5.51
N PRO A 563 24.25 10.86 6.22
CA PRO A 563 24.55 10.26 7.49
C PRO A 563 23.42 10.61 8.47
N ASP A 564 23.03 9.65 9.31
CA ASP A 564 22.04 9.86 10.36
C ASP A 564 20.69 10.38 9.82
N TYR A 565 20.09 9.61 8.90
CA TYR A 565 18.86 9.94 8.18
C TYR A 565 17.73 10.44 9.09
N TYR A 566 17.46 9.74 10.20
CA TYR A 566 16.40 10.11 11.15
C TYR A 566 16.68 11.37 11.98
N SER A 567 17.87 11.93 11.90
CA SER A 567 18.20 13.24 12.48
C SER A 567 18.03 14.40 11.50
N THR A 568 17.64 14.14 10.24
CA THR A 568 17.37 15.18 9.25
C THR A 568 16.14 16.01 9.63
N TYR A 569 16.08 17.23 9.14
CA TYR A 569 14.96 18.13 9.45
C TYR A 569 13.60 17.54 9.02
N ARG A 570 13.54 16.88 7.86
CA ARG A 570 12.30 16.38 7.27
C ARG A 570 11.74 15.13 7.92
N THR A 571 12.56 14.36 8.64
CA THR A 571 12.12 13.16 9.36
C THR A 571 11.73 13.43 10.81
N ARG A 572 12.07 14.63 11.33
CA ARG A 572 11.77 15.05 12.69
C ARG A 572 10.48 15.86 12.74
N ALA A 573 9.80 15.85 13.90
CA ALA A 573 8.53 16.56 14.09
C ALA A 573 8.65 18.07 13.82
N GLU A 574 9.84 18.64 13.95
CA GLU A 574 10.11 20.02 13.59
C GLU A 574 9.92 20.31 12.09
N GLY A 575 10.08 19.32 11.23
CA GLY A 575 9.84 19.38 9.77
C GLY A 575 8.40 19.12 9.36
N HIS A 576 7.51 18.80 10.30
CA HIS A 576 6.10 18.49 10.06
C HIS A 576 5.15 19.52 10.68
N ASN A 577 3.85 19.40 10.38
CA ASN A 577 2.81 20.32 10.87
C ASN A 577 2.26 19.84 12.21
N THR A 578 3.11 19.76 13.22
CA THR A 578 2.78 19.25 14.55
C THR A 578 3.46 20.09 15.65
N VAL A 579 3.50 19.55 16.88
CA VAL A 579 4.07 20.21 18.05
C VAL A 579 5.42 19.60 18.42
N VAL A 580 6.35 20.44 18.82
CA VAL A 580 7.67 20.04 19.34
C VAL A 580 7.83 20.58 20.75
N PHE A 581 8.31 19.74 21.67
CA PHE A 581 8.63 20.13 23.03
C PHE A 581 10.14 20.06 23.31
N ASN A 582 10.66 21.06 24.03
CA ASN A 582 12.06 21.13 24.46
C ASN A 582 13.06 20.82 23.32
N PRO A 583 13.02 21.53 22.19
CA PRO A 583 13.81 21.21 21.00
C PRO A 583 15.30 21.09 21.33
N GLY A 584 15.95 20.05 20.80
CA GLY A 584 17.37 19.77 21.00
C GLY A 584 17.74 19.14 22.36
N LYS A 585 16.77 18.89 23.26
CA LYS A 585 17.02 18.19 24.53
C LYS A 585 16.68 16.70 24.46
N SER A 586 15.76 16.30 23.59
CA SER A 586 15.37 14.92 23.34
C SER A 586 15.03 14.77 21.84
N TRP A 587 14.59 13.59 21.42
CA TRP A 587 13.90 13.44 20.15
C TRP A 587 12.62 14.27 20.15
N ASP A 588 12.24 14.82 19.01
CA ASP A 588 11.05 15.67 18.90
C ASP A 588 9.76 14.90 19.22
N GLN A 589 9.69 13.64 18.78
CA GLN A 589 8.74 12.63 19.24
C GLN A 589 9.50 11.35 19.59
N ARG A 590 8.94 10.50 20.44
CA ARG A 590 9.63 9.35 21.04
C ARG A 590 9.68 8.17 20.07
N PHE A 591 10.86 7.61 19.84
CA PHE A 591 11.00 6.33 19.13
C PHE A 591 10.14 5.24 19.79
N GLY A 592 9.29 4.57 18.97
CA GLY A 592 8.32 3.61 19.47
C GLY A 592 7.29 4.23 20.40
N GLY A 593 7.03 5.53 20.25
CA GLY A 593 5.88 6.21 20.82
C GLY A 593 4.59 5.70 20.17
N THR A 594 3.45 6.17 20.67
CA THR A 594 2.15 5.80 20.11
C THR A 594 1.32 7.05 19.83
N ALA A 595 0.83 7.16 18.62
CA ALA A 595 -0.16 8.14 18.23
C ALA A 595 -1.29 7.45 17.46
N ARG A 596 -2.56 7.76 17.76
CA ARG A 596 -3.73 7.10 17.15
C ARG A 596 -4.87 8.07 16.98
N ILE A 597 -5.66 7.85 15.92
CA ILE A 597 -6.95 8.52 15.76
C ILE A 597 -7.96 7.81 16.67
N SER A 598 -8.29 8.44 17.79
CA SER A 598 -9.19 7.91 18.83
C SER A 598 -10.66 8.12 18.51
N GLU A 599 -10.99 9.16 17.72
CA GLU A 599 -12.35 9.48 17.31
C GLU A 599 -12.39 9.99 15.88
N PHE A 600 -13.43 9.60 15.15
CA PHE A 600 -13.76 10.13 13.83
C PHE A 600 -15.26 10.24 13.67
N GLY A 601 -15.72 11.34 13.10
CA GLY A 601 -17.13 11.54 12.78
C GLY A 601 -17.29 12.45 11.59
N SER A 602 -18.24 12.14 10.72
CA SER A 602 -18.56 12.98 9.56
C SER A 602 -20.05 12.97 9.22
N ASP A 603 -20.51 14.06 8.62
CA ASP A 603 -21.83 14.17 8.02
C ASP A 603 -21.77 15.03 6.74
N LYS A 604 -22.95 15.33 6.17
CA LYS A 604 -23.04 16.16 4.96
C LYS A 604 -22.47 17.59 5.12
N ASN A 605 -22.34 18.10 6.34
CA ASN A 605 -21.87 19.45 6.62
C ASN A 605 -20.37 19.53 6.91
N GLY A 606 -19.72 18.37 7.13
CA GLY A 606 -18.30 18.30 7.44
C GLY A 606 -17.97 17.14 8.39
N GLY A 607 -16.86 17.24 9.11
CA GLY A 607 -16.46 16.18 10.02
C GLY A 607 -15.37 16.61 10.99
N TYR A 608 -14.93 15.64 11.80
CA TYR A 608 -13.84 15.81 12.74
C TYR A 608 -13.07 14.51 12.94
N ALA A 609 -11.83 14.66 13.38
CA ALA A 609 -11.01 13.56 13.91
C ALA A 609 -10.28 14.02 15.18
N VAL A 610 -10.02 13.09 16.08
CA VAL A 610 -9.23 13.33 17.31
C VAL A 610 -8.05 12.38 17.32
N GLY A 611 -6.83 12.93 17.31
CA GLY A 611 -5.60 12.18 17.54
C GLY A 611 -5.22 12.21 19.03
N ASP A 612 -4.95 11.06 19.60
CA ASP A 612 -4.30 10.92 20.90
C ASP A 612 -2.78 10.82 20.69
N LEU A 613 -2.08 11.85 21.11
CA LEU A 613 -0.62 12.00 20.98
C LEU A 613 0.09 11.88 22.35
N THR A 614 -0.60 11.46 23.40
CA THR A 614 -0.09 11.44 24.78
C THR A 614 1.19 10.63 24.91
N GLU A 615 1.25 9.46 24.28
CA GLU A 615 2.40 8.56 24.31
C GLU A 615 3.38 8.77 23.13
N ALA A 616 3.15 9.76 22.28
CA ALA A 616 4.04 10.09 21.16
C ALA A 616 5.30 10.83 21.59
N TYR A 617 5.36 11.34 22.79
CA TYR A 617 6.46 12.16 23.30
C TYR A 617 7.19 11.50 24.47
N ASP A 618 8.42 11.96 24.72
CA ASP A 618 9.20 11.47 25.88
C ASP A 618 8.48 11.71 27.19
N ARG A 619 8.48 10.70 28.05
CA ARG A 619 7.86 10.77 29.40
C ARG A 619 8.47 11.82 30.29
N ASP A 620 9.76 12.15 30.09
CA ASP A 620 10.48 13.16 30.86
C ASP A 620 9.98 14.59 30.59
N ILE A 621 9.20 14.82 29.54
CA ILE A 621 8.54 16.09 29.28
C ILE A 621 7.38 16.31 30.26
N GLY A 622 6.81 15.23 30.80
CA GLY A 622 5.71 15.27 31.76
C GLY A 622 4.34 15.45 31.13
N ILE A 623 4.15 15.14 29.81
CA ILE A 623 2.84 15.18 29.16
C ILE A 623 1.95 14.10 29.78
N THR A 624 0.81 14.53 30.33
CA THR A 624 -0.19 13.64 30.95
C THR A 624 -1.41 13.43 30.05
N ALA A 625 -1.65 14.36 29.11
CA ALA A 625 -2.61 14.22 28.03
C ALA A 625 -2.25 15.17 26.89
N PHE A 626 -2.31 14.69 25.65
CA PHE A 626 -2.26 15.51 24.46
C PHE A 626 -3.23 14.97 23.42
N HIS A 627 -4.32 15.71 23.18
CA HIS A 627 -5.31 15.41 22.15
C HIS A 627 -5.32 16.53 21.13
N ARG A 628 -5.13 16.19 19.86
CA ARG A 628 -5.33 17.10 18.72
C ARG A 628 -6.65 16.78 18.05
N ARG A 629 -7.59 17.73 18.09
CA ARG A 629 -8.86 17.63 17.37
C ARG A 629 -8.82 18.52 16.14
N VAL A 630 -9.09 17.93 14.98
CA VAL A 630 -9.29 18.66 13.72
C VAL A 630 -10.76 18.67 13.37
N GLU A 631 -11.27 19.82 12.92
CA GLU A 631 -12.67 19.99 12.51
C GLU A 631 -12.72 20.65 11.13
N PHE A 632 -13.58 20.15 10.27
CA PHE A 632 -13.79 20.63 8.92
C PHE A 632 -15.27 21.00 8.69
N ASP A 633 -15.54 22.25 8.35
CA ASP A 633 -16.87 22.71 7.92
C ASP A 633 -16.93 22.78 6.39
N ARG A 634 -17.67 21.86 5.78
CA ARG A 634 -17.77 21.75 4.31
C ARG A 634 -18.50 22.92 3.68
N ASN A 635 -19.40 23.58 4.40
CA ASN A 635 -20.19 24.70 3.87
C ASN A 635 -19.37 25.99 3.79
N THR A 636 -18.55 26.26 4.80
CA THR A 636 -17.69 27.46 4.87
C THR A 636 -16.28 27.20 4.39
N ARG A 637 -15.88 25.93 4.27
CA ARG A 637 -14.51 25.45 3.97
C ARG A 637 -13.50 25.84 5.06
N ASP A 638 -14.00 26.12 6.26
CA ASP A 638 -13.18 26.44 7.41
C ASP A 638 -12.61 25.15 8.03
N VAL A 639 -11.38 25.24 8.52
CA VAL A 639 -10.72 24.18 9.29
C VAL A 639 -10.34 24.72 10.66
N ALA A 640 -10.52 23.94 11.71
CA ALA A 640 -9.98 24.21 13.03
C ALA A 640 -9.04 23.09 13.48
N VAL A 641 -7.86 23.45 13.98
CA VAL A 641 -6.92 22.56 14.66
C VAL A 641 -6.92 22.98 16.15
N LYS A 642 -7.34 22.06 17.00
CA LYS A 642 -7.50 22.28 18.46
C LYS A 642 -6.61 21.33 19.22
N ASP A 643 -5.67 21.87 19.97
CA ASP A 643 -4.75 21.10 20.82
C ASP A 643 -5.13 21.30 22.28
N SER A 644 -5.44 20.20 22.98
CA SER A 644 -5.62 20.13 24.42
C SER A 644 -4.42 19.42 25.03
N ILE A 645 -3.56 20.17 25.70
CA ILE A 645 -2.27 19.69 26.22
C ILE A 645 -2.22 19.89 27.72
N HIS A 646 -1.88 18.83 28.47
CA HIS A 646 -1.65 18.85 29.91
C HIS A 646 -0.24 18.35 30.22
N ILE A 647 0.51 19.13 30.98
CA ILE A 647 1.91 18.84 31.35
C ILE A 647 2.07 18.92 32.87
N ASP A 648 2.61 17.86 33.47
CA ASP A 648 3.05 17.89 34.88
C ASP A 648 4.44 18.55 34.93
N GLY A 649 4.46 19.85 35.22
CA GLY A 649 5.65 20.69 35.14
C GLY A 649 5.56 21.76 34.05
N THR A 650 6.65 22.04 33.38
CA THR A 650 6.71 23.01 32.26
C THR A 650 7.68 22.57 31.20
N ALA A 651 7.32 22.78 29.92
CA ALA A 651 8.16 22.56 28.75
C ALA A 651 8.17 23.77 27.83
N GLU A 652 9.23 23.96 27.05
CA GLU A 652 9.22 24.83 25.89
C GLU A 652 8.39 24.17 24.82
N MET A 653 7.46 24.89 24.18
CA MET A 653 6.56 24.36 23.17
C MET A 653 6.64 25.17 21.88
N TRP A 654 6.77 24.47 20.76
CA TRP A 654 6.63 25.01 19.42
C TRP A 654 5.50 24.29 18.68
N TRP A 655 4.63 25.05 18.00
CA TRP A 655 3.63 24.58 17.08
C TRP A 655 3.99 25.06 15.68
N PHE A 656 3.94 24.20 14.66
CA PHE A 656 4.36 24.50 13.30
C PHE A 656 3.32 24.16 12.25
N ALA A 657 3.28 24.99 11.18
CA ALA A 657 2.58 24.70 9.93
C ALA A 657 3.43 25.20 8.75
N HIS A 658 3.90 24.27 7.90
CA HIS A 658 4.79 24.55 6.77
C HIS A 658 4.00 24.98 5.54
N THR A 659 4.47 26.01 4.85
CA THR A 659 3.77 26.62 3.72
C THR A 659 4.71 27.22 2.69
N PRO A 660 4.44 27.06 1.38
CA PRO A 660 5.12 27.86 0.34
C PRO A 660 4.54 29.30 0.24
N ALA A 661 3.46 29.61 0.95
CA ALA A 661 2.83 30.93 0.89
C ALA A 661 3.65 32.02 1.56
N GLU A 662 3.50 33.25 1.11
CA GLU A 662 3.93 34.43 1.86
C GLU A 662 3.02 34.65 3.05
N ILE A 663 3.58 34.86 4.24
CA ILE A 663 2.84 35.02 5.49
C ILE A 663 2.97 36.46 5.96
N LYS A 664 1.82 37.07 6.29
CA LYS A 664 1.75 38.38 6.92
C LYS A 664 0.95 38.27 8.22
N VAL A 665 1.63 38.38 9.35
CA VAL A 665 1.01 38.43 10.68
C VAL A 665 0.55 39.85 10.97
N ASP A 666 -0.61 40.01 11.60
CA ASP A 666 -1.15 41.31 12.00
C ASP A 666 -0.44 41.89 13.25
N GLY A 667 -0.78 43.14 13.63
CA GLY A 667 -0.16 43.82 14.79
C GLY A 667 -0.52 43.19 16.15
N SER A 668 -1.56 42.36 16.22
CA SER A 668 -1.94 41.64 17.45
C SER A 668 -1.14 40.33 17.63
N GLY A 669 -0.58 39.79 16.54
CA GLY A 669 0.01 38.47 16.50
C GLY A 669 -0.99 37.30 16.57
N LYS A 670 -2.31 37.61 16.56
CA LYS A 670 -3.37 36.61 16.65
C LYS A 670 -3.94 36.18 15.30
N SER A 671 -3.64 36.94 14.25
CA SER A 671 -4.13 36.66 12.91
C SER A 671 -3.00 36.75 11.88
N ALA A 672 -3.09 35.93 10.84
CA ALA A 672 -2.16 35.93 9.73
C ALA A 672 -2.88 35.74 8.39
N VAL A 673 -2.33 36.31 7.33
CA VAL A 673 -2.77 36.10 5.96
C VAL A 673 -1.66 35.39 5.21
N LEU A 674 -1.98 34.22 4.68
CA LEU A 674 -1.12 33.44 3.81
C LEU A 674 -1.52 33.76 2.35
N THR A 675 -0.53 34.12 1.52
CA THR A 675 -0.78 34.45 0.10
C THR A 675 0.06 33.54 -0.80
N LEU A 676 -0.59 32.78 -1.68
CA LEU A 676 0.05 31.87 -2.63
C LEU A 676 -0.60 32.06 -4.01
N ASN A 677 0.20 32.39 -5.00
CA ASN A 677 -0.23 32.63 -6.40
C ASN A 677 -1.47 33.54 -6.52
N GLY A 678 -1.56 34.57 -5.67
CA GLY A 678 -2.68 35.51 -5.64
C GLY A 678 -3.92 35.02 -4.86
N LYS A 679 -3.93 33.78 -4.38
CA LYS A 679 -4.95 33.23 -3.49
C LYS A 679 -4.61 33.56 -2.04
N LYS A 680 -5.63 33.62 -1.18
CA LYS A 680 -5.44 33.96 0.23
C LYS A 680 -6.12 32.93 1.13
N LEU A 681 -5.38 32.52 2.16
CA LEU A 681 -5.90 31.77 3.29
C LEU A 681 -5.66 32.60 4.56
N TYR A 682 -6.64 32.67 5.43
CA TYR A 682 -6.60 33.44 6.66
C TYR A 682 -6.45 32.49 7.84
N ALA A 683 -5.49 32.75 8.72
CA ALA A 683 -5.25 31.99 9.95
C ALA A 683 -5.55 32.86 11.18
N ALA A 684 -6.18 32.29 12.22
CA ALA A 684 -6.43 32.98 13.48
C ALA A 684 -6.29 32.07 14.69
N ILE A 685 -5.65 32.57 15.76
CA ILE A 685 -5.65 31.95 17.07
C ILE A 685 -6.93 32.37 17.78
N ARG A 686 -7.85 31.41 17.99
CA ARG A 686 -9.13 31.60 18.66
C ARG A 686 -9.05 31.40 20.16
N GLU A 687 -8.26 30.41 20.57
CA GLU A 687 -7.95 30.08 21.95
C GLU A 687 -6.45 29.87 22.06
N GLY A 688 -5.86 30.18 23.19
CA GLY A 688 -4.43 30.04 23.47
C GLY A 688 -3.91 31.24 24.24
N GLU A 689 -3.82 31.11 25.57
CA GLU A 689 -3.19 32.12 26.41
C GLU A 689 -1.69 32.20 26.11
N GLY A 690 -1.17 33.39 25.85
CA GLY A 690 0.24 33.61 25.52
C GLY A 690 0.67 33.15 24.13
N ALA A 691 -0.21 32.56 23.32
CA ALA A 691 0.08 32.12 21.96
C ALA A 691 0.03 33.31 20.96
N TYR A 692 1.06 33.45 20.15
CA TYR A 692 1.16 34.44 19.07
C TYR A 692 1.82 33.84 17.87
N PHE A 693 1.35 34.20 16.68
CA PHE A 693 2.00 33.79 15.43
C PHE A 693 3.33 34.47 15.23
N THR A 694 4.31 33.72 14.80
CA THR A 694 5.59 34.18 14.26
C THR A 694 5.84 33.50 12.91
N VAL A 695 6.76 34.05 12.12
CA VAL A 695 7.13 33.54 10.81
C VAL A 695 8.58 33.15 10.83
N MET A 696 8.88 31.94 10.38
CA MET A 696 10.23 31.40 10.28
C MET A 696 10.46 30.75 8.92
N ASP A 697 11.70 30.62 8.50
CA ASP A 697 12.06 29.76 7.38
C ASP A 697 11.99 28.28 7.81
N ALA A 698 11.76 27.37 6.85
CA ALA A 698 11.69 25.94 7.13
C ALA A 698 13.09 25.34 7.32
N HIS A 699 13.73 25.74 8.41
CA HIS A 699 15.06 25.28 8.86
C HIS A 699 15.01 24.78 10.31
N PRO A 700 15.99 23.93 10.73
CA PRO A 700 16.12 23.55 12.14
C PRO A 700 16.21 24.74 13.09
N LEU A 701 15.60 24.62 14.26
CA LEU A 701 15.81 25.58 15.34
C LEU A 701 17.30 25.60 15.77
N PRO A 702 17.80 26.69 16.36
CA PRO A 702 19.22 26.81 16.74
C PRO A 702 19.70 25.72 17.70
N THR A 703 18.78 25.10 18.46
CA THR A 703 19.07 24.02 19.40
C THR A 703 18.92 22.63 18.80
N SER A 704 18.34 22.54 17.61
CA SER A 704 18.03 21.26 16.94
C SER A 704 19.23 20.73 16.15
N PRO A 705 19.34 19.40 15.95
CA PRO A 705 20.34 18.79 15.11
C PRO A 705 20.31 19.32 13.67
N THR A 706 21.46 19.35 13.03
CA THR A 706 21.59 19.67 11.61
C THR A 706 22.48 18.64 10.94
N VAL A 707 21.95 17.96 9.91
CA VAL A 707 22.69 16.95 9.15
C VAL A 707 23.32 17.58 7.92
N PRO A 708 24.65 17.48 7.73
CA PRO A 708 25.30 18.03 6.55
C PRO A 708 24.74 17.45 5.25
N GLY A 709 24.30 18.31 4.33
CA GLY A 709 23.75 17.93 3.05
C GLY A 709 22.22 17.67 3.06
N GLN A 710 21.55 17.81 4.21
CA GLN A 710 20.08 17.76 4.25
C GLN A 710 19.43 18.84 3.36
N ALA A 711 18.19 18.62 2.95
CA ALA A 711 17.48 19.51 2.03
C ALA A 711 17.31 20.93 2.57
N ASP A 712 17.54 21.91 1.71
CA ASP A 712 17.50 23.35 2.05
C ASP A 712 16.06 23.89 2.14
N ASN A 713 15.01 23.25 1.87
CA ASN A 713 13.62 23.72 1.91
C ASN A 713 13.40 25.18 1.45
N ALA A 714 14.24 25.67 0.53
CA ALA A 714 14.22 27.05 0.06
C ALA A 714 12.82 27.46 -0.45
N GLY A 715 12.33 28.62 -0.03
CA GLY A 715 11.01 29.13 -0.39
C GLY A 715 9.86 28.59 0.48
N ILE A 716 10.13 27.69 1.44
CA ILE A 716 9.14 27.22 2.40
C ILE A 716 9.31 27.97 3.74
N ARG A 717 8.20 28.34 4.34
CA ARG A 717 8.12 29.03 5.63
C ARG A 717 7.34 28.20 6.64
N LYS A 718 7.53 28.51 7.91
CA LYS A 718 6.71 28.01 9.03
C LYS A 718 5.85 29.16 9.56
N LEU A 719 4.52 28.99 9.59
CA LEU A 719 3.69 29.71 10.53
C LEU A 719 3.86 29.01 11.87
N ALA A 720 4.39 29.70 12.87
CA ALA A 720 4.80 29.09 14.14
C ALA A 720 4.17 29.80 15.33
N ILE A 721 3.99 29.04 16.42
CA ILE A 721 3.63 29.57 17.77
C ILE A 721 4.69 29.07 18.72
N HIS A 722 5.25 29.96 19.56
CA HIS A 722 6.27 29.64 20.56
C HIS A 722 5.78 30.00 21.98
N ILE A 723 5.90 29.06 22.91
CA ILE A 723 5.61 29.25 24.33
C ILE A 723 6.79 28.74 25.12
N GLU A 724 7.57 29.66 25.75
CA GLU A 724 8.78 29.31 26.46
C GLU A 724 8.58 28.40 27.69
N LYS A 725 7.42 28.53 28.35
CA LYS A 725 7.06 27.77 29.55
C LYS A 725 5.60 27.36 29.51
N CYS A 726 5.34 26.31 28.78
CA CYS A 726 4.01 25.71 28.69
C CYS A 726 3.82 24.72 29.84
N SER A 727 2.82 24.93 30.70
CA SER A 727 2.37 23.99 31.72
C SER A 727 1.07 23.27 31.35
N GLY A 728 0.60 23.52 30.15
CA GLY A 728 -0.65 23.04 29.54
C GLY A 728 -1.33 24.19 28.80
N ILE A 729 -2.07 23.84 27.75
CA ILE A 729 -2.76 24.84 26.90
C ILE A 729 -3.96 24.22 26.20
N GLU A 730 -5.04 25.01 26.10
CA GLU A 730 -6.09 24.84 25.12
C GLU A 730 -5.78 25.82 23.97
N LEU A 731 -5.32 25.28 22.85
CA LEU A 731 -4.96 26.06 21.65
C LEU A 731 -5.93 25.76 20.52
N CYS A 732 -6.52 26.78 19.92
CA CYS A 732 -7.35 26.65 18.74
C CYS A 732 -6.86 27.57 17.63
N VAL A 733 -6.40 26.99 16.52
CA VAL A 733 -6.00 27.69 15.30
C VAL A 733 -7.04 27.38 14.21
N THR A 734 -7.59 28.42 13.59
CA THR A 734 -8.55 28.27 12.48
C THR A 734 -7.97 28.75 11.18
N PHE A 735 -8.36 28.11 10.08
CA PHE A 735 -8.04 28.47 8.71
C PHE A 735 -9.32 28.70 7.92
N SER A 736 -9.40 29.78 7.14
CA SER A 736 -10.58 30.17 6.38
C SER A 736 -10.21 30.79 5.03
N GLU A 737 -11.00 30.51 3.99
CA GLU A 737 -10.90 31.18 2.69
C GLU A 737 -11.41 32.63 2.74
N THR A 738 -12.15 32.99 3.78
CA THR A 738 -12.75 34.33 3.94
C THR A 738 -12.23 35.04 5.19
N GLY A 739 -11.90 36.34 5.07
CA GLY A 739 -11.43 37.14 6.19
C GLY A 739 -12.54 37.61 7.13
N GLU A 740 -13.79 37.23 6.92
CA GLU A 740 -14.94 37.80 7.66
C GLU A 740 -15.05 37.29 9.12
N LYS A 741 -14.31 36.23 9.47
CA LYS A 741 -14.34 35.62 10.81
C LYS A 741 -13.00 35.76 11.58
N ILE A 742 -12.11 36.64 11.15
CA ILE A 742 -10.80 36.86 11.77
C ILE A 742 -10.84 37.94 12.84
#